data_b0eee7da03197a45da096a90b63bbca6
#
_entry.id   b0eee7da03197a45da096a90b63bbca6
#
_cell.length_a   1.000
_cell.length_b   1.000
_cell.length_c   1.000
_cell.angle_alpha   90.00
_cell.angle_beta   90.00
_cell.angle_gamma   90.00
#
_symmetry.space_group_name_H-M   'P 1'
#
loop_
_entity.id
_entity.type
_entity.pdbx_description
1 polymer ?
#
loop_
_entity_poly.entity_id
_entity_poly.type
_entity_poly.pdbx_seq_one_letter_code
_entity_poly.pdbx_strand_id
1 'polypeptide(L)'
;VRLAKRWLQTAGIHWEKNMRTKLYALLLASAVPALAISACKGTADNQTEKAAVSASGIDLAAMDKSVKPGDDFYAYANGGWMKATEIPADRSSVGGFYIADQVREQHAKELIDGILKSNPAAGSDEARIRDFYNAYANTDAIDKAGMAPAKADLDAIAAIADKRALSAAIGSTLRADTDPLNATNFQTDNLFGIFVTQGLSTPGEQIPYLMQGGLGMPEREYYLSGDVDMAGLRAKYRTYVETVMKEAGNADPTAAADRIIGLETKIAQAHVSRQESEDFAKGAKVWTRAELEKNAPGIDWAALLDAAQLGSVQKFQAYHAGSIPKLSALVASQPLDAWKDWLAFHTLNQQASVLPKAIRDASFAFNGTALGGAKEQRPRDALALNAVGNQLQDAVGKAYVAKYFPAESKTEIQGMVEKIKAAFAQRVQALDWMAPSTKQEALKKVETIVVGVGYPDSWRDYSSLTVSPTDAYANVKNAGLAEYRYQIGKIGKPMDRAEWWMPPQLVNAVNLPVQNSLNFPAAILVRPFFDPKADAAFNYGAIGGVIGHEISHSFDNNGALFDSTGALRNWWTPADFARFQKSGDALAKQYDSYEPFPGLHINGKLTLGENIADVAGLQAAYEAYRASLNGKEAPVIDGFTGDQRFFIAYAQSWATKMRDEALKARIATDGHSPGNYRALTVRNIDAWYTAFNVKPGDKLYLDPKDRVKVW
;
A
#
# COMPACT_ATOMS: atom_id res chain seq x y z
N VAL A 1 -18.85 -13.03 43.99
CA VAL A 1 -20.28 -12.71 44.08
C VAL A 1 -20.64 -11.93 45.38
N ARG A 2 -19.81 -10.99 45.84
CA ARG A 2 -20.18 -10.13 47.00
C ARG A 2 -19.57 -8.72 46.99
N LEU A 3 -19.19 -8.18 45.82
CA LEU A 3 -18.68 -6.80 45.69
C LEU A 3 -19.33 -5.98 44.55
N ALA A 4 -20.38 -6.48 43.86
CA ALA A 4 -21.08 -5.80 42.79
C ALA A 4 -22.46 -5.26 43.16
N LYS A 5 -22.78 -5.11 44.45
CA LYS A 5 -24.10 -4.64 44.93
C LYS A 5 -24.09 -3.31 45.69
N ARG A 6 -23.07 -2.47 45.48
CA ARG A 6 -22.97 -1.20 46.28
C ARG A 6 -22.78 0.08 45.44
N TRP A 7 -23.04 0.07 44.12
CA TRP A 7 -22.87 1.24 43.27
C TRP A 7 -24.12 1.63 42.43
N LEU A 8 -25.31 1.19 42.83
CA LEU A 8 -26.59 1.51 42.15
C LEU A 8 -27.58 2.25 43.03
N GLN A 9 -27.12 3.08 43.97
CA GLN A 9 -28.03 3.86 44.83
C GLN A 9 -27.57 5.30 45.07
N THR A 10 -27.02 6.01 44.06
CA THR A 10 -26.89 7.48 44.13
C THR A 10 -26.80 8.08 42.73
N ALA A 11 -27.93 8.14 42.02
CA ALA A 11 -28.25 9.15 41.04
C ALA A 11 -29.71 8.94 40.62
N GLY A 12 -30.59 9.60 41.31
CA GLY A 12 -32.03 9.62 40.95
C GLY A 12 -32.23 10.48 39.70
N ILE A 13 -32.79 9.86 38.69
CA ILE A 13 -33.54 10.55 37.63
C ILE A 13 -34.79 9.73 37.34
N HIS A 14 -35.92 10.35 37.61
CA HIS A 14 -37.25 9.82 37.38
C HIS A 14 -37.51 9.54 35.89
N TRP A 15 -38.02 8.35 35.63
CA TRP A 15 -38.71 8.00 34.40
C TRP A 15 -40.22 8.00 34.67
N GLU A 16 -40.94 8.94 34.10
CA GLU A 16 -42.39 8.84 33.97
C GLU A 16 -42.79 8.64 32.50
N LYS A 17 -43.64 7.61 32.36
CA LYS A 17 -44.39 7.22 31.16
C LYS A 17 -45.37 8.31 30.79
N ASN A 18 -45.56 8.63 29.51
CA ASN A 18 -46.90 8.81 28.98
C ASN A 18 -46.97 8.47 27.49
N MET A 19 -47.73 7.46 27.22
CA MET A 19 -48.16 7.00 25.92
C MET A 19 -49.57 7.59 25.63
N ARG A 20 -49.84 7.83 24.37
CA ARG A 20 -51.14 7.82 23.68
C ARG A 20 -51.80 9.15 23.27
N THR A 21 -51.97 9.20 21.96
CA THR A 21 -53.16 9.60 21.18
C THR A 21 -53.42 11.08 20.96
N LYS A 22 -53.36 11.51 19.67
CA LYS A 22 -54.57 11.87 18.91
C LYS A 22 -54.27 12.17 17.44
N LEU A 23 -54.89 11.35 16.59
CA LEU A 23 -55.31 11.66 15.22
C LEU A 23 -56.35 12.79 15.29
N TYR A 24 -56.35 13.72 14.33
CA TYR A 24 -57.51 14.10 13.52
C TYR A 24 -57.08 15.11 12.42
N ALA A 25 -57.64 14.82 11.26
CA ALA A 25 -57.60 15.55 10.01
C ALA A 25 -58.35 16.87 10.05
N LEU A 26 -57.98 17.81 9.17
CA LEU A 26 -58.92 18.74 8.54
C LEU A 26 -58.48 19.11 7.13
N LEU A 27 -59.30 18.74 6.18
CA LEU A 27 -59.32 19.17 4.77
C LEU A 27 -59.92 20.57 4.63
N LEU A 28 -59.53 21.26 3.57
CA LEU A 28 -60.28 22.13 2.62
C LEU A 28 -59.34 23.25 2.13
N ALA A 29 -58.98 23.28 0.93
CA ALA A 29 -59.57 23.51 -0.38
C ALA A 29 -59.20 24.86 -1.00
N SER A 30 -58.73 24.75 -2.24
CA SER A 30 -58.88 25.65 -3.37
C SER A 30 -57.87 26.76 -3.59
N ALA A 31 -57.01 26.62 -4.61
CA ALA A 31 -57.04 27.30 -5.91
C ALA A 31 -55.82 26.99 -6.75
N VAL A 32 -56.03 26.42 -7.93
CA VAL A 32 -55.03 26.24 -9.00
C VAL A 32 -55.00 27.55 -9.79
N PRO A 33 -53.77 27.98 -10.24
CA PRO A 33 -53.62 28.16 -11.67
C PRO A 33 -52.47 27.35 -12.24
N ALA A 34 -52.77 26.73 -13.37
CA ALA A 34 -51.84 26.04 -14.25
C ALA A 34 -50.73 26.97 -14.74
N LEU A 35 -49.49 26.55 -14.59
CA LEU A 35 -48.34 27.08 -15.38
C LEU A 35 -47.39 25.91 -15.65
N ALA A 36 -47.21 25.73 -16.94
CA ALA A 36 -46.23 24.99 -17.71
C ALA A 36 -45.23 24.09 -16.96
N ILE A 37 -45.34 22.79 -17.19
CA ILE A 37 -44.32 21.77 -16.92
C ILE A 37 -43.21 21.98 -17.95
N SER A 38 -42.14 22.61 -17.52
CA SER A 38 -40.84 22.50 -18.18
C SER A 38 -40.05 21.41 -17.46
N ALA A 39 -39.84 20.29 -18.13
CA ALA A 39 -39.01 19.19 -17.62
C ALA A 39 -37.56 19.63 -17.58
N CYS A 40 -37.10 20.08 -16.42
CA CYS A 40 -35.66 20.13 -16.12
C CYS A 40 -35.22 18.77 -15.57
N LYS A 41 -34.59 17.99 -16.42
CA LYS A 41 -33.66 16.94 -15.98
C LYS A 41 -32.55 17.64 -15.21
N GLY A 42 -32.61 17.61 -13.90
CA GLY A 42 -31.52 18.01 -13.02
C GLY A 42 -30.42 16.94 -13.10
N THR A 43 -29.45 17.15 -13.96
CA THR A 43 -28.10 16.64 -13.75
C THR A 43 -27.60 17.34 -12.50
N ALA A 44 -27.32 16.57 -11.44
CA ALA A 44 -26.56 17.06 -10.31
C ALA A 44 -25.15 17.37 -10.82
N ASP A 45 -24.96 18.59 -11.31
CA ASP A 45 -23.64 19.19 -11.46
C ASP A 45 -23.10 19.39 -10.05
N ASN A 46 -22.27 18.46 -9.61
CA ASN A 46 -21.31 18.68 -8.55
C ASN A 46 -20.25 19.67 -9.07
N GLN A 47 -20.65 20.93 -9.23
CA GLN A 47 -19.71 22.03 -9.21
C GLN A 47 -19.26 22.21 -7.76
N THR A 48 -18.26 21.40 -7.33
CA THR A 48 -17.28 21.95 -6.43
C THR A 48 -16.73 23.19 -7.10
N GLU A 49 -17.14 24.39 -6.63
CA GLU A 49 -16.45 25.63 -6.96
C GLU A 49 -14.97 25.32 -6.82
N LYS A 50 -14.24 25.38 -7.95
CA LYS A 50 -12.78 25.39 -7.92
C LYS A 50 -12.40 26.61 -7.12
N ALA A 51 -12.14 26.45 -5.82
CA ALA A 51 -11.51 27.47 -5.02
C ALA A 51 -10.30 27.95 -5.84
N ALA A 52 -10.24 29.24 -6.10
CA ALA A 52 -9.16 29.82 -6.90
C ALA A 52 -7.86 29.38 -6.23
N VAL A 53 -7.08 28.57 -6.97
CA VAL A 53 -5.79 28.07 -6.49
C VAL A 53 -4.96 29.27 -6.12
N SER A 54 -4.50 29.37 -4.86
CA SER A 54 -3.69 30.47 -4.40
C SER A 54 -2.38 30.53 -5.20
N ALA A 55 -1.83 31.72 -5.37
CA ALA A 55 -0.56 31.91 -6.08
C ALA A 55 0.60 31.15 -5.43
N SER A 56 0.48 30.82 -4.14
CA SER A 56 1.44 30.03 -3.38
C SER A 56 1.36 28.51 -3.63
N GLY A 57 0.28 28.02 -4.22
CA GLY A 57 0.01 26.58 -4.31
C GLY A 57 -0.63 25.97 -3.05
N ILE A 58 -0.57 26.65 -1.90
CA ILE A 58 -1.15 26.18 -0.63
C ILE A 58 -2.67 26.25 -0.68
N ASP A 59 -3.33 25.25 -0.14
CA ASP A 59 -4.78 25.31 0.13
C ASP A 59 -5.03 26.09 1.43
N LEU A 60 -5.38 27.36 1.27
CA LEU A 60 -5.66 28.26 2.40
C LEU A 60 -6.94 27.89 3.15
N ALA A 61 -7.91 27.26 2.46
CA ALA A 61 -9.16 26.81 3.06
C ALA A 61 -8.98 25.55 3.91
N ALA A 62 -7.97 24.76 3.58
CA ALA A 62 -7.61 23.57 4.37
C ALA A 62 -7.04 23.93 5.75
N MET A 63 -6.54 25.12 5.95
CA MET A 63 -5.88 25.56 7.19
C MET A 63 -6.88 25.89 8.30
N ASP A 64 -6.45 25.73 9.55
CA ASP A 64 -7.09 26.31 10.74
C ASP A 64 -6.13 27.29 11.44
N LYS A 65 -6.19 28.55 11.04
CA LYS A 65 -5.32 29.63 11.58
C LYS A 65 -5.61 29.97 13.04
N SER A 66 -6.66 29.43 13.66
CA SER A 66 -6.92 29.57 15.10
C SER A 66 -6.02 28.68 15.95
N VAL A 67 -5.41 27.66 15.37
CA VAL A 67 -4.47 26.74 16.01
C VAL A 67 -3.06 27.32 15.89
N LYS A 68 -2.28 27.26 16.98
CA LYS A 68 -0.86 27.63 16.90
C LYS A 68 -0.06 26.51 16.23
N PRO A 69 0.82 26.83 15.23
CA PRO A 69 1.65 25.82 14.58
C PRO A 69 2.55 25.04 15.55
N GLY A 70 3.02 25.69 16.64
CA GLY A 70 3.82 25.03 17.68
C GLY A 70 3.04 24.14 18.64
N ASP A 71 1.70 24.23 18.66
CA ASP A 71 0.85 23.38 19.50
C ASP A 71 0.28 22.17 18.73
N ASP A 72 -0.12 22.36 17.49
CA ASP A 72 -0.59 21.30 16.58
C ASP A 72 -0.39 21.73 15.12
N PHE A 73 0.72 21.33 14.54
CA PHE A 73 1.09 21.72 13.18
C PHE A 73 0.19 21.06 12.13
N TYR A 74 -0.25 19.82 12.38
CA TYR A 74 -1.15 19.15 11.47
C TYR A 74 -2.52 19.81 11.42
N ALA A 75 -3.10 20.14 12.58
CA ALA A 75 -4.36 20.87 12.64
C ALA A 75 -4.23 22.29 12.08
N TYR A 76 -3.09 22.97 12.31
CA TYR A 76 -2.83 24.29 11.69
C TYR A 76 -2.89 24.23 10.17
N ALA A 77 -2.23 23.23 9.56
CA ALA A 77 -2.15 23.08 8.11
C ALA A 77 -3.42 22.47 7.48
N ASN A 78 -4.14 21.59 8.19
CA ASN A 78 -5.21 20.76 7.66
C ASN A 78 -6.54 20.83 8.42
N GLY A 79 -6.65 21.64 9.49
CA GLY A 79 -7.81 21.64 10.39
C GLY A 79 -9.12 22.05 9.72
N GLY A 80 -9.08 22.98 8.75
CA GLY A 80 -10.22 23.34 7.92
C GLY A 80 -10.68 22.19 7.04
N TRP A 81 -9.72 21.54 6.36
CA TRP A 81 -9.97 20.35 5.53
C TRP A 81 -10.53 19.19 6.36
N MET A 82 -9.98 18.93 7.55
CA MET A 82 -10.46 17.88 8.46
C MET A 82 -11.91 18.09 8.88
N LYS A 83 -12.33 19.35 9.08
CA LYS A 83 -13.70 19.69 9.44
C LYS A 83 -14.67 19.59 8.26
N ALA A 84 -14.23 20.01 7.07
CA ALA A 84 -15.05 20.08 5.87
C ALA A 84 -15.17 18.74 5.13
N THR A 85 -14.22 17.82 5.33
CA THR A 85 -14.12 16.58 4.55
C THR A 85 -14.79 15.42 5.28
N GLU A 86 -15.69 14.73 4.59
CA GLU A 86 -16.26 13.45 5.03
C GLU A 86 -15.59 12.30 4.28
N ILE A 87 -15.50 11.12 4.92
CA ILE A 87 -15.06 9.90 4.26
C ILE A 87 -16.25 9.32 3.50
N PRO A 88 -16.19 9.20 2.16
CA PRO A 88 -17.26 8.58 1.38
C PRO A 88 -17.63 7.19 1.91
N ALA A 89 -18.86 6.78 1.69
CA ALA A 89 -19.35 5.50 2.23
C ALA A 89 -18.59 4.29 1.67
N ASP A 90 -18.10 4.40 0.43
CA ASP A 90 -17.34 3.37 -0.30
C ASP A 90 -15.82 3.42 -0.09
N ARG A 91 -15.36 4.24 0.88
CA ARG A 91 -13.94 4.41 1.19
C ARG A 91 -13.66 4.15 2.68
N SER A 92 -12.46 3.67 2.96
CA SER A 92 -11.93 3.53 4.31
C SER A 92 -11.17 4.77 4.77
N SER A 93 -10.69 5.59 3.83
CA SER A 93 -9.91 6.80 4.09
C SER A 93 -10.00 7.81 2.96
N VAL A 94 -9.66 9.06 3.26
CA VAL A 94 -9.45 10.17 2.31
C VAL A 94 -8.21 10.94 2.71
N GLY A 95 -7.56 11.62 1.75
CA GLY A 95 -6.35 12.41 2.03
C GLY A 95 -5.63 12.84 0.76
N GLY A 96 -4.37 13.26 0.85
CA GLY A 96 -3.58 13.72 -0.28
C GLY A 96 -3.45 12.68 -1.39
N PHE A 97 -3.14 11.44 -1.03
CA PHE A 97 -3.09 10.33 -1.99
C PHE A 97 -4.45 10.03 -2.61
N TYR A 98 -5.53 10.13 -1.84
CA TYR A 98 -6.89 9.96 -2.38
C TYR A 98 -7.24 11.06 -3.41
N ILE A 99 -6.86 12.32 -3.14
CA ILE A 99 -7.10 13.43 -4.06
C ILE A 99 -6.37 13.20 -5.39
N ALA A 100 -5.11 12.79 -5.35
CA ALA A 100 -4.36 12.44 -6.55
C ALA A 100 -4.95 11.20 -7.26
N ASP A 101 -5.42 10.20 -6.49
CA ASP A 101 -6.08 9.02 -7.04
C ASP A 101 -7.42 9.33 -7.72
N GLN A 102 -8.16 10.35 -7.24
CA GLN A 102 -9.36 10.82 -7.95
C GLN A 102 -9.03 11.41 -9.33
N VAL A 103 -7.94 12.16 -9.45
CA VAL A 103 -7.45 12.66 -10.75
C VAL A 103 -7.06 11.50 -11.65
N ARG A 104 -6.30 10.53 -11.13
CA ARG A 104 -5.92 9.31 -11.84
C ARG A 104 -7.15 8.51 -12.27
N GLU A 105 -8.14 8.34 -11.39
CA GLU A 105 -9.37 7.60 -11.67
C GLU A 105 -10.20 8.27 -12.77
N GLN A 106 -10.32 9.60 -12.74
CA GLN A 106 -10.96 10.37 -13.82
C GLN A 106 -10.23 10.18 -15.15
N HIS A 107 -8.91 10.32 -15.16
CA HIS A 107 -8.09 10.12 -16.36
C HIS A 107 -8.21 8.70 -16.91
N ALA A 108 -8.17 7.67 -16.03
CA ALA A 108 -8.35 6.28 -16.42
C ALA A 108 -9.74 6.04 -17.00
N LYS A 109 -10.79 6.63 -16.42
CA LYS A 109 -12.15 6.55 -16.94
C LYS A 109 -12.25 7.17 -18.35
N GLU A 110 -11.76 8.38 -18.52
CA GLU A 110 -11.76 9.07 -19.84
C GLU A 110 -10.98 8.29 -20.90
N LEU A 111 -9.86 7.66 -20.51
CA LEU A 111 -9.05 6.82 -21.37
C LEU A 111 -9.83 5.59 -21.83
N ILE A 112 -10.40 4.85 -20.89
CA ILE A 112 -11.12 3.61 -21.15
C ILE A 112 -12.42 3.89 -21.90
N ASP A 113 -13.18 4.95 -21.55
CA ASP A 113 -14.35 5.38 -22.31
C ASP A 113 -14.00 5.70 -23.79
N GLY A 114 -12.81 6.26 -24.03
CA GLY A 114 -12.28 6.48 -25.37
C GLY A 114 -12.01 5.17 -26.12
N ILE A 115 -11.37 4.21 -25.45
CA ILE A 115 -11.08 2.87 -25.99
C ILE A 115 -12.39 2.10 -26.29
N LEU A 116 -13.37 2.17 -25.39
CA LEU A 116 -14.68 1.50 -25.56
C LEU A 116 -15.46 2.05 -26.76
N LYS A 117 -15.32 3.34 -27.06
CA LYS A 117 -15.96 4.00 -28.22
C LYS A 117 -15.19 3.80 -29.51
N SER A 118 -13.91 3.43 -29.42
CA SER A 118 -13.08 3.11 -30.59
C SER A 118 -13.34 1.67 -31.07
N ASN A 119 -12.83 1.33 -32.22
CA ASN A 119 -12.80 -0.07 -32.67
C ASN A 119 -11.35 -0.51 -32.80
N PRO A 120 -10.68 -0.82 -31.66
CA PRO A 120 -9.27 -1.16 -31.66
C PRO A 120 -8.99 -2.42 -32.48
N ALA A 121 -7.82 -2.48 -33.10
CA ALA A 121 -7.39 -3.63 -33.89
C ALA A 121 -7.35 -4.89 -33.00
N ALA A 122 -7.81 -6.00 -33.57
CA ALA A 122 -7.78 -7.29 -32.85
C ALA A 122 -6.34 -7.63 -32.41
N GLY A 123 -6.16 -8.02 -31.15
CA GLY A 123 -4.86 -8.35 -30.58
C GLY A 123 -3.99 -7.13 -30.18
N SER A 124 -4.50 -5.88 -30.32
CA SER A 124 -3.82 -4.71 -29.74
C SER A 124 -4.00 -4.64 -28.22
N ASP A 125 -3.19 -3.82 -27.56
CA ASP A 125 -3.32 -3.59 -26.12
C ASP A 125 -4.66 -2.91 -25.78
N GLU A 126 -5.14 -2.01 -26.61
CA GLU A 126 -6.45 -1.38 -26.45
C GLU A 126 -7.59 -2.40 -26.57
N ALA A 127 -7.47 -3.39 -27.47
CA ALA A 127 -8.45 -4.47 -27.57
C ALA A 127 -8.46 -5.34 -26.30
N ARG A 128 -7.28 -5.66 -25.73
CA ARG A 128 -7.17 -6.40 -24.45
C ARG A 128 -7.77 -5.59 -23.31
N ILE A 129 -7.49 -4.28 -23.21
CA ILE A 129 -8.06 -3.38 -22.20
C ILE A 129 -9.58 -3.37 -22.30
N ARG A 130 -10.15 -3.18 -23.51
CA ARG A 130 -11.60 -3.20 -23.76
C ARG A 130 -12.23 -4.52 -23.30
N ASP A 131 -11.66 -5.64 -23.74
CA ASP A 131 -12.23 -6.97 -23.52
C ASP A 131 -12.16 -7.37 -22.04
N PHE A 132 -11.05 -7.05 -21.37
CA PHE A 132 -10.92 -7.27 -19.92
C PHE A 132 -11.93 -6.43 -19.13
N TYR A 133 -12.03 -5.12 -19.44
CA TYR A 133 -12.98 -4.23 -18.80
C TYR A 133 -14.43 -4.72 -18.98
N ASN A 134 -14.83 -5.03 -20.21
CA ASN A 134 -16.19 -5.47 -20.52
C ASN A 134 -16.56 -6.76 -19.77
N ALA A 135 -15.66 -7.75 -19.76
CA ALA A 135 -15.89 -8.99 -19.03
C ALA A 135 -16.02 -8.74 -17.52
N TYR A 136 -15.12 -7.93 -16.93
CA TYR A 136 -15.12 -7.65 -15.49
C TYR A 136 -16.33 -6.80 -15.07
N ALA A 137 -16.73 -5.79 -15.86
CA ALA A 137 -17.83 -4.90 -15.54
C ALA A 137 -19.20 -5.60 -15.63
N ASN A 138 -19.33 -6.66 -16.42
CA ASN A 138 -20.59 -7.36 -16.69
C ASN A 138 -20.97 -8.33 -15.58
N THR A 139 -21.49 -7.81 -14.47
CA THR A 139 -21.91 -8.62 -13.32
C THR A 139 -23.04 -9.59 -13.65
N ASP A 140 -23.96 -9.25 -14.56
CA ASP A 140 -25.07 -10.13 -14.95
C ASP A 140 -24.55 -11.39 -15.66
N ALA A 141 -23.52 -11.24 -16.52
CA ALA A 141 -22.88 -12.38 -17.16
C ALA A 141 -22.13 -13.26 -16.14
N ILE A 142 -21.43 -12.63 -15.18
CA ILE A 142 -20.72 -13.32 -14.09
C ILE A 142 -21.74 -14.12 -13.24
N ASP A 143 -22.83 -13.50 -12.82
CA ASP A 143 -23.85 -14.14 -12.00
C ASP A 143 -24.58 -15.27 -12.75
N LYS A 144 -24.84 -15.09 -14.04
CA LYS A 144 -25.41 -16.14 -14.91
C LYS A 144 -24.46 -17.32 -15.10
N ALA A 145 -23.16 -17.08 -15.21
CA ALA A 145 -22.17 -18.13 -15.32
C ALA A 145 -22.02 -18.96 -14.01
N GLY A 146 -22.35 -18.33 -12.87
CA GLY A 146 -22.27 -18.97 -11.56
C GLY A 146 -20.85 -19.47 -11.27
N MET A 147 -20.76 -20.67 -10.70
CA MET A 147 -19.48 -21.32 -10.39
C MET A 147 -18.88 -22.10 -11.56
N ALA A 148 -19.53 -22.13 -12.75
CA ALA A 148 -19.04 -22.89 -13.89
C ALA A 148 -17.59 -22.55 -14.33
N PRO A 149 -17.15 -21.26 -14.31
CA PRO A 149 -15.76 -20.94 -14.66
C PRO A 149 -14.72 -21.50 -13.68
N ALA A 150 -15.06 -21.64 -12.39
CA ALA A 150 -14.18 -22.20 -11.37
C ALA A 150 -14.21 -23.73 -11.30
N LYS A 151 -15.16 -24.37 -12.00
CA LYS A 151 -15.40 -25.83 -11.86
C LYS A 151 -14.15 -26.66 -12.15
N ALA A 152 -13.41 -26.35 -13.19
CA ALA A 152 -12.21 -27.11 -13.55
C ALA A 152 -11.14 -27.08 -12.45
N ASP A 153 -10.97 -25.92 -11.77
CA ASP A 153 -10.03 -25.78 -10.68
C ASP A 153 -10.50 -26.56 -9.44
N LEU A 154 -11.79 -26.49 -9.12
CA LEU A 154 -12.38 -27.24 -8.00
C LEU A 154 -12.35 -28.75 -8.25
N ASP A 155 -12.63 -29.22 -9.46
CA ASP A 155 -12.53 -30.64 -9.83
C ASP A 155 -11.08 -31.16 -9.70
N ALA A 156 -10.10 -30.37 -10.14
CA ALA A 156 -8.68 -30.70 -9.99
C ALA A 156 -8.26 -30.81 -8.52
N ILE A 157 -8.74 -29.91 -7.66
CA ILE A 157 -8.50 -29.95 -6.21
C ILE A 157 -9.18 -31.20 -5.59
N ALA A 158 -10.42 -31.48 -5.96
CA ALA A 158 -11.15 -32.65 -5.47
C ALA A 158 -10.45 -33.95 -5.84
N ALA A 159 -9.79 -34.02 -7.01
CA ALA A 159 -9.06 -35.21 -7.51
C ALA A 159 -7.69 -35.42 -6.81
N ILE A 160 -7.21 -34.55 -5.94
CA ILE A 160 -5.96 -34.75 -5.20
C ILE A 160 -6.08 -36.01 -4.34
N ALA A 161 -5.23 -37.02 -4.62
CA ALA A 161 -5.34 -38.34 -4.00
C ALA A 161 -4.33 -38.55 -2.86
N ASP A 162 -3.20 -37.85 -2.89
CA ASP A 162 -2.09 -38.08 -1.98
C ASP A 162 -1.26 -36.78 -1.74
N LYS A 163 -0.24 -36.86 -0.89
CA LYS A 163 0.63 -35.73 -0.53
C LYS A 163 1.54 -35.27 -1.66
N ARG A 164 1.88 -36.13 -2.63
CA ARG A 164 2.64 -35.75 -3.81
C ARG A 164 1.77 -34.88 -4.75
N ALA A 165 0.55 -35.36 -5.02
CA ALA A 165 -0.43 -34.61 -5.81
C ALA A 165 -0.79 -33.26 -5.12
N LEU A 166 -0.89 -33.24 -3.77
CA LEU A 166 -1.05 -32.02 -2.99
C LEU A 166 0.12 -31.07 -3.18
N SER A 167 1.36 -31.56 -3.15
CA SER A 167 2.56 -30.73 -3.35
C SER A 167 2.57 -30.10 -4.76
N ALA A 168 2.19 -30.87 -5.80
CA ALA A 168 2.03 -30.33 -7.15
C ALA A 168 0.92 -29.30 -7.25
N ALA A 169 -0.22 -29.55 -6.61
CA ALA A 169 -1.33 -28.59 -6.57
C ALA A 169 -0.91 -27.25 -5.91
N ILE A 170 -0.23 -27.30 -4.75
CA ILE A 170 0.33 -26.11 -4.10
C ILE A 170 1.30 -25.39 -5.05
N GLY A 171 2.18 -26.10 -5.75
CA GLY A 171 3.11 -25.52 -6.73
C GLY A 171 2.38 -24.81 -7.88
N SER A 172 1.28 -25.36 -8.38
CA SER A 172 0.50 -24.76 -9.47
C SER A 172 -0.21 -23.47 -9.11
N THR A 173 -0.46 -23.24 -7.81
CA THR A 173 -1.10 -22.02 -7.32
C THR A 173 -0.11 -20.87 -7.11
N LEU A 174 1.21 -21.11 -7.05
CA LEU A 174 2.19 -20.07 -6.77
C LEU A 174 2.09 -18.91 -7.77
N ARG A 175 2.21 -17.70 -7.23
CA ARG A 175 2.24 -16.45 -8.00
C ARG A 175 3.38 -15.58 -7.50
N ALA A 176 3.82 -14.64 -8.33
CA ALA A 176 4.77 -13.60 -7.96
C ALA A 176 3.99 -12.38 -7.41
N ASP A 177 3.34 -12.58 -6.27
CA ASP A 177 2.36 -11.69 -5.65
C ASP A 177 2.84 -11.12 -4.30
N THR A 178 4.07 -11.40 -3.92
CA THR A 178 4.71 -10.86 -2.71
C THR A 178 5.90 -9.99 -3.08
N ASP A 179 6.22 -9.04 -2.19
CA ASP A 179 7.38 -8.16 -2.33
C ASP A 179 7.90 -7.76 -0.94
N PRO A 180 8.97 -8.38 -0.45
CA PRO A 180 9.52 -8.06 0.86
C PRO A 180 10.39 -6.80 0.90
N LEU A 181 10.75 -6.24 -0.26
CA LEU A 181 11.82 -5.24 -0.35
C LEU A 181 11.34 -3.84 -0.71
N ASN A 182 10.31 -3.73 -1.56
CA ASN A 182 9.92 -2.45 -2.15
C ASN A 182 8.54 -1.99 -1.64
N ALA A 183 7.52 -2.84 -1.76
CA ALA A 183 6.18 -2.55 -1.28
C ALA A 183 5.87 -3.18 0.08
N THR A 184 6.78 -3.97 0.63
CA THR A 184 6.65 -4.73 1.89
C THR A 184 5.34 -5.53 1.98
N ASN A 185 4.90 -6.08 0.84
CA ASN A 185 3.73 -6.95 0.77
C ASN A 185 4.12 -8.40 1.06
N PHE A 186 3.79 -8.88 2.26
CA PHE A 186 4.07 -10.24 2.69
C PHE A 186 2.86 -11.17 2.59
N GLN A 187 1.68 -10.64 2.25
CA GLN A 187 0.45 -11.42 2.19
C GLN A 187 0.27 -12.09 0.82
N THR A 188 -0.02 -13.38 0.84
CA THR A 188 -0.50 -14.14 -0.32
C THR A 188 -1.45 -15.23 0.15
N ASP A 189 -2.47 -15.52 -0.66
CA ASP A 189 -3.37 -16.67 -0.47
C ASP A 189 -2.66 -18.02 -0.70
N ASN A 190 -1.52 -18.01 -1.41
CA ASN A 190 -0.73 -19.22 -1.69
C ASN A 190 0.08 -19.62 -0.45
N LEU A 191 0.34 -20.91 -0.25
CA LEU A 191 1.12 -21.40 0.89
C LEU A 191 2.53 -20.80 0.95
N PHE A 192 3.08 -20.48 -0.21
CA PHE A 192 4.33 -19.75 -0.37
C PHE A 192 4.15 -18.58 -1.34
N GLY A 193 4.72 -17.42 -1.00
CA GLY A 193 4.89 -16.31 -1.92
C GLY A 193 6.18 -16.44 -2.71
N ILE A 194 6.16 -15.95 -3.95
CA ILE A 194 7.33 -15.84 -4.81
C ILE A 194 7.58 -14.37 -5.12
N PHE A 195 8.85 -13.96 -5.04
CA PHE A 195 9.37 -12.70 -5.51
C PHE A 195 10.65 -12.94 -6.28
N VAL A 196 10.90 -12.26 -7.38
CA VAL A 196 12.11 -12.47 -8.19
C VAL A 196 12.87 -11.17 -8.34
N THR A 197 14.06 -11.15 -7.77
CA THR A 197 14.98 -10.01 -7.86
C THR A 197 16.42 -10.49 -7.61
N GLN A 198 17.37 -9.56 -7.56
CA GLN A 198 18.75 -9.85 -7.18
C GLN A 198 18.80 -10.51 -5.79
N GLY A 199 19.59 -11.58 -5.65
CA GLY A 199 19.81 -12.21 -4.36
C GLY A 199 20.50 -11.29 -3.38
N LEU A 200 20.04 -11.23 -2.12
CA LEU A 200 20.58 -10.33 -1.10
C LEU A 200 22.08 -10.52 -0.88
N SER A 201 22.55 -11.79 -0.90
CA SER A 201 23.96 -12.14 -0.73
C SER A 201 24.66 -12.52 -2.04
N THR A 202 23.95 -12.50 -3.18
CA THR A 202 24.47 -12.91 -4.49
C THR A 202 24.20 -11.80 -5.51
N PRO A 203 24.92 -10.66 -5.44
CA PRO A 203 24.67 -9.54 -6.35
C PRO A 203 24.94 -9.95 -7.81
N GLY A 204 24.14 -9.39 -8.71
CA GLY A 204 24.27 -9.62 -10.16
C GLY A 204 23.48 -10.83 -10.69
N GLU A 205 22.86 -11.65 -9.85
CA GLU A 205 22.02 -12.79 -10.26
C GLU A 205 20.61 -12.62 -9.69
N GLN A 206 19.58 -12.65 -10.53
CA GLN A 206 18.20 -12.68 -10.09
C GLN A 206 17.80 -14.11 -9.71
N ILE A 207 17.31 -14.28 -8.48
CA ILE A 207 16.88 -15.57 -7.92
C ILE A 207 15.46 -15.47 -7.34
N PRO A 208 14.70 -16.56 -7.25
CA PRO A 208 13.40 -16.54 -6.60
C PRO A 208 13.55 -16.51 -5.08
N TYR A 209 12.82 -15.61 -4.45
CA TYR A 209 12.61 -15.56 -3.00
C TYR A 209 11.42 -16.47 -2.67
N LEU A 210 11.60 -17.33 -1.68
CA LEU A 210 10.55 -18.18 -1.14
C LEU A 210 10.11 -17.61 0.20
N MET A 211 8.84 -17.24 0.28
CA MET A 211 8.25 -16.53 1.41
C MET A 211 7.11 -17.35 2.02
N GLN A 212 6.81 -17.08 3.31
CA GLN A 212 5.63 -17.64 3.96
C GLN A 212 4.35 -17.03 3.37
N GLY A 213 3.24 -17.80 3.39
CA GLY A 213 1.93 -17.37 2.93
C GLY A 213 0.83 -18.30 3.43
N GLY A 214 -0.34 -18.24 2.81
CA GLY A 214 -1.45 -19.15 3.07
C GLY A 214 -2.41 -18.72 4.19
N LEU A 215 -2.48 -17.42 4.47
CA LEU A 215 -3.46 -16.84 5.39
C LEU A 215 -4.48 -15.99 4.61
N GLY A 216 -5.75 -16.18 4.88
CA GLY A 216 -6.81 -15.35 4.30
C GLY A 216 -7.08 -14.05 5.07
N MET A 217 -6.63 -13.92 6.33
CA MET A 217 -6.57 -12.66 7.08
C MET A 217 -5.18 -12.01 6.96
N PRO A 218 -5.04 -10.69 7.19
CA PRO A 218 -3.85 -9.90 6.80
C PRO A 218 -2.52 -10.41 7.33
N GLU A 219 -2.47 -10.95 8.57
CA GLU A 219 -1.25 -11.50 9.14
C GLU A 219 -1.53 -12.42 10.34
N ARG A 220 -0.49 -13.06 10.90
CA ARG A 220 -0.59 -14.10 11.93
C ARG A 220 -1.31 -13.66 13.21
N GLU A 221 -1.19 -12.41 13.64
CA GLU A 221 -1.78 -11.95 14.90
C GLU A 221 -3.32 -11.88 14.84
N TYR A 222 -3.91 -11.79 13.65
CA TYR A 222 -5.35 -11.91 13.47
C TYR A 222 -5.89 -13.29 13.90
N TYR A 223 -5.06 -14.34 13.84
CA TYR A 223 -5.39 -15.69 14.28
C TYR A 223 -5.03 -15.96 15.73
N LEU A 224 -3.92 -15.39 16.23
CA LEU A 224 -3.26 -15.79 17.48
C LEU A 224 -3.57 -14.86 18.66
N SER A 225 -3.94 -13.61 18.39
CA SER A 225 -4.26 -12.65 19.45
C SER A 225 -5.49 -13.08 20.26
N GLY A 226 -5.40 -12.95 21.58
CA GLY A 226 -6.51 -13.13 22.52
C GLY A 226 -7.42 -11.90 22.64
N ASP A 227 -7.16 -10.84 21.88
CA ASP A 227 -7.95 -9.61 21.90
C ASP A 227 -9.39 -9.85 21.46
N VAL A 228 -10.35 -9.15 22.08
CA VAL A 228 -11.79 -9.32 21.82
C VAL A 228 -12.19 -8.83 20.44
N ASP A 229 -11.57 -7.75 19.95
CA ASP A 229 -11.85 -7.23 18.60
C ASP A 229 -11.36 -8.23 17.54
N MET A 230 -10.18 -8.84 17.75
CA MET A 230 -9.65 -9.89 16.89
C MET A 230 -10.51 -11.16 16.91
N ALA A 231 -11.09 -11.52 18.06
CA ALA A 231 -12.05 -12.62 18.13
C ALA A 231 -13.33 -12.31 17.31
N GLY A 232 -13.81 -11.08 17.34
CA GLY A 232 -14.92 -10.61 16.53
C GLY A 232 -14.62 -10.66 15.02
N LEU A 233 -13.40 -10.28 14.61
CA LEU A 233 -12.94 -10.38 13.22
C LEU A 233 -12.85 -11.84 12.75
N ARG A 234 -12.31 -12.75 13.57
CA ARG A 234 -12.29 -14.20 13.26
C ARG A 234 -13.69 -14.78 13.04
N ALA A 235 -14.67 -14.36 13.83
CA ALA A 235 -16.07 -14.79 13.65
C ALA A 235 -16.66 -14.32 12.31
N LYS A 236 -16.38 -13.08 11.90
CA LYS A 236 -16.79 -12.54 10.59
C LYS A 236 -16.05 -13.25 9.44
N TYR A 237 -14.77 -13.51 9.61
CA TYR A 237 -13.97 -14.27 8.64
C TYR A 237 -14.53 -15.69 8.45
N ARG A 238 -14.88 -16.36 9.54
CA ARG A 238 -15.52 -17.68 9.48
C ARG A 238 -16.82 -17.67 8.66
N THR A 239 -17.65 -16.64 8.84
CA THR A 239 -18.89 -16.47 8.05
C THR A 239 -18.58 -16.28 6.56
N TYR A 240 -17.53 -15.52 6.24
CA TYR A 240 -17.06 -15.35 4.86
C TYR A 240 -16.61 -16.67 4.25
N VAL A 241 -15.73 -17.41 4.93
CA VAL A 241 -15.23 -18.74 4.48
C VAL A 241 -16.38 -19.71 4.26
N GLU A 242 -17.31 -19.80 5.23
CA GLU A 242 -18.49 -20.67 5.13
C GLU A 242 -19.37 -20.34 3.92
N THR A 243 -19.56 -19.04 3.63
CA THR A 243 -20.32 -18.59 2.45
C THR A 243 -19.64 -19.02 1.15
N VAL A 244 -18.32 -18.82 1.04
CA VAL A 244 -17.55 -19.23 -0.15
C VAL A 244 -17.63 -20.73 -0.35
N MET A 245 -17.45 -21.53 0.70
CA MET A 245 -17.50 -23.00 0.62
C MET A 245 -18.90 -23.51 0.28
N LYS A 246 -19.96 -22.85 0.75
CA LYS A 246 -21.33 -23.15 0.37
C LYS A 246 -21.57 -22.92 -1.12
N GLU A 247 -21.15 -21.78 -1.64
CA GLU A 247 -21.27 -21.46 -3.08
C GLU A 247 -20.41 -22.39 -3.94
N ALA A 248 -19.26 -22.87 -3.42
CA ALA A 248 -18.45 -23.90 -4.04
C ALA A 248 -19.11 -25.29 -4.13
N GLY A 249 -20.28 -25.47 -3.49
CA GLY A 249 -21.01 -26.73 -3.45
C GLY A 249 -20.46 -27.73 -2.44
N ASN A 250 -19.72 -27.29 -1.42
CA ASN A 250 -19.25 -28.17 -0.34
C ASN A 250 -20.45 -28.75 0.43
N ALA A 251 -20.43 -30.04 0.70
CA ALA A 251 -21.54 -30.75 1.34
C ALA A 251 -21.77 -30.34 2.81
N ASP A 252 -20.70 -29.90 3.50
CA ASP A 252 -20.73 -29.37 4.87
C ASP A 252 -19.84 -28.13 4.96
N PRO A 253 -20.35 -26.96 4.52
CA PRO A 253 -19.55 -25.72 4.49
C PRO A 253 -19.14 -25.26 5.88
N THR A 254 -19.92 -25.54 6.92
CA THR A 254 -19.60 -25.20 8.31
C THR A 254 -18.36 -25.98 8.78
N ALA A 255 -18.35 -27.30 8.60
CA ALA A 255 -17.18 -28.13 8.93
C ALA A 255 -15.97 -27.80 8.06
N ALA A 256 -16.17 -27.44 6.77
CA ALA A 256 -15.09 -26.98 5.89
C ALA A 256 -14.47 -25.67 6.41
N ALA A 257 -15.27 -24.69 6.81
CA ALA A 257 -14.78 -23.46 7.41
C ALA A 257 -13.97 -23.71 8.69
N ASP A 258 -14.41 -24.62 9.55
CA ASP A 258 -13.68 -25.00 10.77
C ASP A 258 -12.33 -25.66 10.43
N ARG A 259 -12.27 -26.53 9.41
CA ARG A 259 -11.01 -27.14 8.95
C ARG A 259 -10.06 -26.10 8.35
N ILE A 260 -10.55 -25.19 7.54
CA ILE A 260 -9.76 -24.10 6.91
C ILE A 260 -9.16 -23.23 7.98
N ILE A 261 -9.97 -22.65 8.89
CA ILE A 261 -9.49 -21.75 9.95
C ILE A 261 -8.57 -22.48 10.92
N GLY A 262 -8.85 -23.75 11.23
CA GLY A 262 -7.99 -24.58 12.05
C GLY A 262 -6.62 -24.83 11.41
N LEU A 263 -6.56 -24.99 10.08
CA LEU A 263 -5.32 -25.12 9.31
C LEU A 263 -4.58 -23.77 9.24
N GLU A 264 -5.26 -22.68 8.89
CA GLU A 264 -4.68 -21.34 8.86
C GLU A 264 -4.14 -20.88 10.22
N THR A 265 -4.79 -21.26 11.32
CA THR A 265 -4.25 -20.99 12.68
C THR A 265 -2.90 -21.69 12.89
N LYS A 266 -2.73 -22.93 12.39
CA LYS A 266 -1.43 -23.63 12.44
C LYS A 266 -0.41 -23.02 11.49
N ILE A 267 -0.84 -22.56 10.32
CA ILE A 267 -0.01 -21.79 9.38
C ILE A 267 0.46 -20.50 10.05
N ALA A 268 -0.43 -19.75 10.70
CA ALA A 268 -0.12 -18.54 11.45
C ALA A 268 0.91 -18.79 12.59
N GLN A 269 0.78 -19.92 13.30
CA GLN A 269 1.77 -20.36 14.31
C GLN A 269 3.14 -20.70 13.69
N ALA A 270 3.17 -21.15 12.45
CA ALA A 270 4.39 -21.45 11.71
C ALA A 270 5.09 -20.17 11.18
N HIS A 271 4.36 -19.10 10.97
CA HIS A 271 4.89 -17.84 10.45
C HIS A 271 5.83 -17.14 11.44
N VAL A 272 6.85 -16.48 10.92
CA VAL A 272 7.58 -15.44 11.66
C VAL A 272 6.71 -14.19 11.79
N SER A 273 7.03 -13.31 12.76
CA SER A 273 6.28 -12.07 12.96
C SER A 273 6.47 -11.05 11.84
N ARG A 274 5.57 -10.08 11.72
CA ARG A 274 5.70 -8.96 10.78
C ARG A 274 7.03 -8.23 10.96
N GLN A 275 7.39 -7.88 12.18
CA GLN A 275 8.65 -7.22 12.49
C GLN A 275 9.87 -8.04 12.08
N GLU A 276 9.83 -9.38 12.24
CA GLU A 276 10.92 -10.25 11.79
C GLU A 276 11.00 -10.34 10.26
N SER A 277 9.85 -10.26 9.57
CA SER A 277 9.79 -10.25 8.11
C SER A 277 10.44 -9.02 7.49
N GLU A 278 10.52 -7.91 8.20
CA GLU A 278 11.18 -6.68 7.74
C GLU A 278 12.69 -6.65 8.00
N ASP A 279 13.25 -7.67 8.66
CA ASP A 279 14.68 -7.81 8.88
C ASP A 279 15.37 -8.48 7.68
N PHE A 280 15.86 -7.68 6.75
CA PHE A 280 16.52 -8.17 5.53
C PHE A 280 17.74 -9.04 5.81
N ALA A 281 18.46 -8.82 6.92
CA ALA A 281 19.59 -9.65 7.30
C ALA A 281 19.18 -11.09 7.63
N LYS A 282 18.00 -11.27 8.27
CA LYS A 282 17.42 -12.61 8.48
C LYS A 282 16.93 -13.23 7.19
N GLY A 283 16.42 -12.40 6.25
CA GLY A 283 15.97 -12.82 4.94
C GLY A 283 17.12 -13.21 3.98
N ALA A 284 18.37 -12.91 4.32
CA ALA A 284 19.52 -13.07 3.40
C ALA A 284 19.99 -14.52 3.18
N LYS A 285 19.25 -15.50 3.69
CA LYS A 285 19.65 -16.91 3.61
C LYS A 285 19.35 -17.50 2.24
N VAL A 286 20.37 -17.97 1.54
CA VAL A 286 20.22 -18.70 0.28
C VAL A 286 20.29 -20.20 0.57
N TRP A 287 19.34 -20.95 0.02
CA TRP A 287 19.35 -22.41 0.00
C TRP A 287 19.47 -22.93 -1.43
N THR A 288 20.33 -23.93 -1.61
CA THR A 288 20.29 -24.77 -2.80
C THR A 288 19.05 -25.65 -2.79
N ARG A 289 18.66 -26.20 -3.93
CA ARG A 289 17.54 -27.16 -4.02
C ARG A 289 17.72 -28.32 -3.03
N ALA A 290 18.91 -28.91 -2.94
CA ALA A 290 19.21 -29.99 -2.00
C ALA A 290 19.06 -29.54 -0.52
N GLU A 291 19.48 -28.30 -0.21
CA GLU A 291 19.27 -27.74 1.14
C GLU A 291 17.82 -27.44 1.43
N LEU A 292 17.03 -27.01 0.45
CA LEU A 292 15.59 -26.81 0.60
C LEU A 292 14.89 -28.13 0.96
N GLU A 293 15.18 -29.21 0.20
CA GLU A 293 14.66 -30.55 0.47
C GLU A 293 15.08 -31.08 1.85
N LYS A 294 16.33 -30.86 2.23
CA LYS A 294 16.90 -31.30 3.53
C LYS A 294 16.35 -30.50 4.70
N ASN A 295 16.26 -29.17 4.57
CA ASN A 295 15.91 -28.26 5.67
C ASN A 295 14.40 -28.17 5.88
N ALA A 296 13.60 -28.45 4.86
CA ALA A 296 12.14 -28.36 4.89
C ALA A 296 11.48 -29.67 4.41
N PRO A 297 11.70 -30.79 5.11
CA PRO A 297 11.08 -32.06 4.76
C PRO A 297 9.57 -32.01 5.01
N GLY A 298 8.80 -32.78 4.21
CA GLY A 298 7.33 -32.89 4.35
C GLY A 298 6.56 -32.52 3.11
N ILE A 299 7.13 -31.71 2.23
CA ILE A 299 6.65 -31.43 0.87
C ILE A 299 7.46 -32.26 -0.12
N ASP A 300 6.81 -32.80 -1.16
CA ASP A 300 7.51 -33.27 -2.37
C ASP A 300 7.94 -32.04 -3.18
N TRP A 301 9.13 -31.51 -2.86
CA TRP A 301 9.65 -30.28 -3.50
C TRP A 301 9.85 -30.46 -5.00
N ALA A 302 10.16 -31.67 -5.48
CA ALA A 302 10.27 -31.92 -6.91
C ALA A 302 8.91 -31.68 -7.59
N ALA A 303 7.84 -32.31 -7.08
CA ALA A 303 6.50 -32.14 -7.61
C ALA A 303 6.01 -30.68 -7.51
N LEU A 304 6.29 -30.01 -6.41
CA LEU A 304 5.91 -28.58 -6.22
C LEU A 304 6.63 -27.70 -7.22
N LEU A 305 7.96 -27.78 -7.31
CA LEU A 305 8.77 -26.91 -8.16
C LEU A 305 8.51 -27.15 -9.66
N ASP A 306 8.29 -28.42 -10.07
CA ASP A 306 7.94 -28.74 -11.45
C ASP A 306 6.59 -28.10 -11.82
N ALA A 307 5.56 -28.21 -10.95
CA ALA A 307 4.25 -27.62 -11.17
C ALA A 307 4.31 -26.08 -11.16
N ALA A 308 5.22 -25.51 -10.39
CA ALA A 308 5.50 -24.06 -10.33
C ALA A 308 6.35 -23.56 -11.51
N GLN A 309 6.76 -24.40 -12.47
CA GLN A 309 7.70 -24.07 -13.54
C GLN A 309 9.09 -23.59 -13.03
N LEU A 310 9.47 -24.03 -11.82
CA LEU A 310 10.75 -23.74 -11.16
C LEU A 310 11.65 -24.99 -11.07
N GLY A 311 11.32 -26.07 -11.78
CA GLY A 311 12.01 -27.37 -11.71
C GLY A 311 13.51 -27.31 -12.05
N SER A 312 13.94 -26.37 -12.88
CA SER A 312 15.36 -26.13 -13.23
C SER A 312 16.12 -25.23 -12.25
N VAL A 313 15.41 -24.56 -11.33
CA VAL A 313 16.02 -23.59 -10.40
C VAL A 313 16.83 -24.31 -9.34
N GLN A 314 18.09 -23.87 -9.14
CA GLN A 314 19.02 -24.51 -8.21
C GLN A 314 19.23 -23.75 -6.90
N LYS A 315 18.87 -22.46 -6.85
CA LYS A 315 19.06 -21.60 -5.68
C LYS A 315 17.77 -20.81 -5.38
N PHE A 316 17.46 -20.67 -4.12
CA PHE A 316 16.32 -19.91 -3.62
C PHE A 316 16.77 -18.99 -2.48
N GLN A 317 16.35 -17.74 -2.49
CA GLN A 317 16.42 -16.92 -1.32
C GLN A 317 15.36 -17.42 -0.33
N ALA A 318 15.75 -18.18 0.68
CA ALA A 318 14.86 -18.67 1.73
C ALA A 318 14.55 -17.51 2.70
N TYR A 319 13.77 -16.55 2.21
CA TYR A 319 13.54 -15.29 2.94
C TYR A 319 12.95 -15.53 4.34
N HIS A 320 11.94 -16.36 4.45
CA HIS A 320 11.38 -16.81 5.72
C HIS A 320 11.90 -18.21 6.13
N ALA A 321 13.22 -18.35 6.20
CA ALA A 321 13.87 -19.63 6.53
C ALA A 321 13.39 -20.26 7.86
N GLY A 322 12.89 -19.46 8.80
CA GLY A 322 12.32 -19.95 10.06
C GLY A 322 10.90 -20.52 9.94
N SER A 323 10.17 -20.14 8.89
CA SER A 323 8.78 -20.54 8.63
C SER A 323 8.68 -21.71 7.64
N ILE A 324 9.46 -21.68 6.56
CA ILE A 324 9.40 -22.67 5.46
C ILE A 324 9.42 -24.14 5.95
N PRO A 325 10.32 -24.56 6.89
CA PRO A 325 10.32 -25.93 7.41
C PRO A 325 9.05 -26.31 8.16
N LYS A 326 8.48 -25.37 8.91
CA LYS A 326 7.26 -25.58 9.70
C LYS A 326 6.04 -25.73 8.77
N LEU A 327 5.94 -24.89 7.71
CA LEU A 327 4.90 -25.00 6.69
C LEU A 327 5.00 -26.33 5.95
N SER A 328 6.22 -26.75 5.57
CA SER A 328 6.46 -28.06 4.97
C SER A 328 6.00 -29.22 5.86
N ALA A 329 6.30 -29.16 7.16
CA ALA A 329 5.85 -30.14 8.13
C ALA A 329 4.31 -30.19 8.27
N LEU A 330 3.62 -29.05 8.13
CA LEU A 330 2.16 -29.03 8.12
C LEU A 330 1.59 -29.75 6.90
N VAL A 331 2.19 -29.60 5.72
CA VAL A 331 1.75 -30.34 4.50
C VAL A 331 1.81 -31.85 4.74
N ALA A 332 2.86 -32.33 5.39
CA ALA A 332 2.96 -33.76 5.74
C ALA A 332 1.94 -34.21 6.78
N SER A 333 1.78 -33.43 7.86
CA SER A 333 1.09 -33.85 9.09
C SER A 333 -0.41 -33.59 9.11
N GLN A 334 -0.91 -32.57 8.37
CA GLN A 334 -2.32 -32.25 8.41
C GLN A 334 -3.14 -33.13 7.43
N PRO A 335 -4.43 -33.40 7.74
CA PRO A 335 -5.30 -34.22 6.89
C PRO A 335 -5.42 -33.67 5.48
N LEU A 336 -5.52 -34.55 4.50
CA LEU A 336 -5.62 -34.18 3.09
C LEU A 336 -6.88 -33.38 2.81
N ASP A 337 -8.01 -33.73 3.45
CA ASP A 337 -9.28 -33.01 3.26
C ASP A 337 -9.21 -31.55 3.74
N ALA A 338 -8.48 -31.28 4.84
CA ALA A 338 -8.26 -29.90 5.29
C ALA A 338 -7.48 -29.09 4.24
N TRP A 339 -6.50 -29.69 3.57
CA TRP A 339 -5.76 -29.05 2.49
C TRP A 339 -6.59 -28.86 1.22
N LYS A 340 -7.49 -29.80 0.89
CA LYS A 340 -8.41 -29.65 -0.25
C LYS A 340 -9.39 -28.49 0.00
N ASP A 341 -9.98 -28.42 1.18
CA ASP A 341 -10.86 -27.32 1.54
C ASP A 341 -10.12 -25.97 1.52
N TRP A 342 -8.90 -25.95 2.08
CA TRP A 342 -8.05 -24.76 2.09
C TRP A 342 -7.70 -24.32 0.65
N LEU A 343 -7.26 -25.22 -0.23
CA LEU A 343 -6.97 -24.90 -1.63
C LEU A 343 -8.21 -24.40 -2.37
N ALA A 344 -9.38 -25.03 -2.15
CA ALA A 344 -10.62 -24.60 -2.77
C ALA A 344 -11.00 -23.17 -2.33
N PHE A 345 -10.94 -22.91 -1.03
CA PHE A 345 -11.24 -21.58 -0.50
C PHE A 345 -10.28 -20.51 -1.06
N HIS A 346 -8.97 -20.72 -0.95
CA HIS A 346 -7.98 -19.74 -1.40
C HIS A 346 -8.00 -19.51 -2.91
N THR A 347 -8.26 -20.55 -3.71
CA THR A 347 -8.46 -20.43 -5.17
C THR A 347 -9.66 -19.51 -5.47
N LEU A 348 -10.76 -19.67 -4.75
CA LEU A 348 -11.96 -18.83 -4.94
C LEU A 348 -11.79 -17.43 -4.34
N ASN A 349 -11.10 -17.32 -3.21
CA ASN A 349 -10.82 -16.03 -2.57
C ASN A 349 -10.06 -15.07 -3.48
N GLN A 350 -9.01 -15.57 -4.16
CA GLN A 350 -8.25 -14.79 -5.16
C GLN A 350 -9.11 -14.31 -6.33
N GLN A 351 -10.18 -15.01 -6.64
CA GLN A 351 -11.09 -14.72 -7.75
C GLN A 351 -12.42 -14.10 -7.29
N ALA A 352 -12.58 -13.79 -5.99
CA ALA A 352 -13.86 -13.39 -5.39
C ALA A 352 -14.57 -12.25 -6.14
N SER A 353 -13.80 -11.30 -6.71
CA SER A 353 -14.34 -10.15 -7.45
C SER A 353 -15.02 -10.50 -8.79
N VAL A 354 -14.74 -11.68 -9.35
CA VAL A 354 -15.28 -12.17 -10.63
C VAL A 354 -16.07 -13.47 -10.48
N LEU A 355 -16.53 -13.75 -9.27
CA LEU A 355 -17.42 -14.85 -8.90
C LEU A 355 -18.84 -14.35 -8.60
N PRO A 356 -19.85 -15.23 -8.40
CA PRO A 356 -21.23 -14.86 -8.15
C PRO A 356 -21.44 -13.83 -7.03
N LYS A 357 -22.52 -13.08 -7.12
CA LYS A 357 -22.87 -11.99 -6.20
C LYS A 357 -22.74 -12.39 -4.71
N ALA A 358 -23.15 -13.59 -4.35
CA ALA A 358 -23.06 -14.07 -2.96
C ALA A 358 -21.60 -14.05 -2.44
N ILE A 359 -20.62 -14.46 -3.27
CA ILE A 359 -19.20 -14.44 -2.92
C ILE A 359 -18.68 -13.01 -2.90
N ARG A 360 -19.03 -12.19 -3.91
CA ARG A 360 -18.61 -10.78 -3.96
C ARG A 360 -19.09 -9.99 -2.75
N ASP A 361 -20.37 -10.17 -2.36
CA ASP A 361 -20.94 -9.50 -1.21
C ASP A 361 -20.32 -9.96 0.11
N ALA A 362 -20.06 -11.27 0.26
CA ALA A 362 -19.40 -11.82 1.44
C ALA A 362 -17.95 -11.35 1.56
N SER A 363 -17.23 -11.29 0.42
CA SER A 363 -15.87 -10.73 0.38
C SER A 363 -15.87 -9.25 0.78
N PHE A 364 -16.82 -8.46 0.27
CA PHE A 364 -16.92 -7.06 0.66
C PHE A 364 -17.30 -6.89 2.15
N ALA A 365 -18.24 -7.70 2.66
CA ALA A 365 -18.64 -7.66 4.06
C ALA A 365 -17.45 -7.92 5.02
N PHE A 366 -16.54 -8.79 4.63
CA PHE A 366 -15.34 -9.05 5.41
C PHE A 366 -14.21 -8.05 5.09
N ASN A 367 -13.70 -8.03 3.86
CA ASN A 367 -12.52 -7.23 3.50
C ASN A 367 -12.81 -5.73 3.44
N GLY A 368 -13.95 -5.33 2.86
CA GLY A 368 -14.33 -3.92 2.73
C GLY A 368 -14.85 -3.34 4.04
N THR A 369 -15.79 -4.03 4.69
CA THR A 369 -16.47 -3.49 5.88
C THR A 369 -15.78 -3.88 7.17
N ALA A 370 -15.55 -5.17 7.42
CA ALA A 370 -15.03 -5.60 8.73
C ALA A 370 -13.57 -5.20 8.95
N LEU A 371 -12.72 -5.31 7.93
CA LEU A 371 -11.32 -4.91 7.99
C LEU A 371 -11.11 -3.44 7.64
N GLY A 372 -11.77 -2.95 6.58
CA GLY A 372 -11.54 -1.61 6.05
C GLY A 372 -12.53 -0.53 6.53
N GLY A 373 -13.63 -0.90 7.19
CA GLY A 373 -14.65 0.03 7.69
C GLY A 373 -15.50 0.70 6.59
N ALA A 374 -15.35 0.34 5.31
CA ALA A 374 -16.19 0.86 4.23
C ALA A 374 -17.65 0.43 4.42
N LYS A 375 -18.58 1.36 4.20
CA LYS A 375 -20.02 1.10 4.41
C LYS A 375 -20.72 0.57 3.16
N GLU A 376 -20.19 0.91 1.99
CA GLU A 376 -20.73 0.56 0.68
C GLU A 376 -19.62 0.08 -0.24
N GLN A 377 -19.95 -0.84 -1.15
CA GLN A 377 -19.04 -1.28 -2.19
C GLN A 377 -18.87 -0.17 -3.24
N ARG A 378 -17.66 -0.04 -3.75
CA ARG A 378 -17.39 0.87 -4.88
C ARG A 378 -18.23 0.49 -6.10
N PRO A 379 -18.61 1.48 -6.93
CA PRO A 379 -19.28 1.22 -8.20
C PRO A 379 -18.49 0.21 -9.07
N ARG A 380 -19.22 -0.66 -9.77
CA ARG A 380 -18.59 -1.77 -10.52
C ARG A 380 -17.67 -1.29 -11.63
N ASP A 381 -18.00 -0.18 -12.29
CA ASP A 381 -17.14 0.44 -13.30
C ASP A 381 -15.81 0.93 -12.69
N ALA A 382 -15.83 1.53 -11.50
CA ALA A 382 -14.61 1.94 -10.80
C ALA A 382 -13.74 0.72 -10.39
N LEU A 383 -14.38 -0.39 -9.97
CA LEU A 383 -13.66 -1.64 -9.71
C LEU A 383 -13.04 -2.22 -10.98
N ALA A 384 -13.75 -2.15 -12.11
CA ALA A 384 -13.27 -2.62 -13.40
C ALA A 384 -12.09 -1.77 -13.92
N LEU A 385 -12.14 -0.44 -13.75
CA LEU A 385 -11.01 0.46 -14.05
C LEU A 385 -9.75 0.06 -13.27
N ASN A 386 -9.89 -0.18 -11.98
CA ASN A 386 -8.76 -0.61 -11.15
C ASN A 386 -8.25 -2.00 -11.53
N ALA A 387 -9.16 -2.94 -11.80
CA ALA A 387 -8.76 -4.29 -12.20
C ALA A 387 -7.96 -4.29 -13.52
N VAL A 388 -8.42 -3.54 -14.53
CA VAL A 388 -7.67 -3.37 -15.79
C VAL A 388 -6.31 -2.73 -15.54
N GLY A 389 -6.28 -1.63 -14.75
CA GLY A 389 -5.04 -0.91 -14.43
C GLY A 389 -4.01 -1.76 -13.70
N ASN A 390 -4.46 -2.71 -12.87
CA ASN A 390 -3.59 -3.61 -12.11
C ASN A 390 -3.15 -4.84 -12.91
N GLN A 391 -3.99 -5.34 -13.83
CA GLN A 391 -3.70 -6.57 -14.58
C GLN A 391 -2.99 -6.30 -15.92
N LEU A 392 -3.23 -5.15 -16.54
CA LEU A 392 -2.63 -4.73 -17.81
C LEU A 392 -1.81 -3.45 -17.59
N GLN A 393 -0.95 -3.47 -16.58
CA GLN A 393 -0.28 -2.29 -16.03
C GLN A 393 0.40 -1.42 -17.08
N ASP A 394 1.27 -2.00 -17.89
CA ASP A 394 2.06 -1.25 -18.87
C ASP A 394 1.22 -0.85 -20.09
N ALA A 395 0.25 -1.66 -20.51
CA ALA A 395 -0.65 -1.31 -21.60
C ALA A 395 -1.48 -0.07 -21.23
N VAL A 396 -2.05 -0.03 -20.03
CA VAL A 396 -2.77 1.14 -19.51
C VAL A 396 -1.81 2.31 -19.25
N GLY A 397 -0.63 2.04 -18.68
CA GLY A 397 0.39 3.05 -18.37
C GLY A 397 0.87 3.79 -19.60
N LYS A 398 1.17 3.06 -20.68
CA LYS A 398 1.58 3.64 -21.98
C LYS A 398 0.53 4.59 -22.55
N ALA A 399 -0.73 4.17 -22.55
CA ALA A 399 -1.83 5.00 -23.00
C ALA A 399 -2.08 6.20 -22.07
N TYR A 400 -1.92 6.02 -20.76
CA TYR A 400 -2.09 7.07 -19.74
C TYR A 400 -1.07 8.20 -19.94
N VAL A 401 0.23 7.87 -20.01
CA VAL A 401 1.29 8.90 -20.10
C VAL A 401 1.27 9.63 -21.43
N ALA A 402 0.93 8.95 -22.52
CA ALA A 402 0.79 9.58 -23.84
C ALA A 402 -0.25 10.71 -23.86
N LYS A 403 -1.26 10.64 -22.97
CA LYS A 403 -2.35 11.62 -22.91
C LYS A 403 -2.20 12.64 -21.78
N TYR A 404 -1.69 12.22 -20.61
CA TYR A 404 -1.81 12.99 -19.37
C TYR A 404 -0.50 13.42 -18.74
N PHE A 405 0.66 13.02 -19.27
CA PHE A 405 1.94 13.39 -18.67
C PHE A 405 2.85 14.17 -19.64
N PRO A 406 2.90 15.50 -19.52
CA PRO A 406 3.73 16.35 -20.39
C PRO A 406 5.23 16.13 -20.17
N ALA A 407 6.02 16.22 -21.25
CA ALA A 407 7.48 16.08 -21.19
C ALA A 407 8.15 17.15 -20.31
N GLU A 408 7.56 18.35 -20.24
CA GLU A 408 8.04 19.46 -19.43
C GLU A 408 8.00 19.10 -17.93
N SER A 409 6.94 18.45 -17.47
CA SER A 409 6.83 17.97 -16.07
C SER A 409 7.91 16.95 -15.75
N LYS A 410 8.22 16.03 -16.68
CA LYS A 410 9.32 15.06 -16.52
C LYS A 410 10.64 15.80 -16.30
N THR A 411 10.96 16.81 -17.12
CA THR A 411 12.19 17.60 -17.05
C THR A 411 12.30 18.38 -15.74
N GLU A 412 11.20 19.01 -15.30
CA GLU A 412 11.18 19.77 -14.04
C GLU A 412 11.44 18.88 -12.83
N ILE A 413 10.76 17.75 -12.74
CA ILE A 413 10.96 16.78 -11.64
C ILE A 413 12.36 16.20 -11.66
N GLN A 414 12.92 15.85 -12.83
CA GLN A 414 14.33 15.42 -12.95
C GLN A 414 15.27 16.48 -12.39
N GLY A 415 15.04 17.76 -12.70
CA GLY A 415 15.83 18.87 -12.16
C GLY A 415 15.71 19.02 -10.64
N MET A 416 14.55 18.76 -10.06
CA MET A 416 14.35 18.74 -8.60
C MET A 416 15.09 17.55 -7.96
N VAL A 417 14.98 16.36 -8.54
CA VAL A 417 15.67 15.15 -8.08
C VAL A 417 17.19 15.41 -7.97
N GLU A 418 17.84 15.96 -9.01
CA GLU A 418 19.28 16.20 -9.00
C GLU A 418 19.68 17.23 -7.91
N LYS A 419 18.86 18.25 -7.67
CA LYS A 419 19.14 19.22 -6.60
C LYS A 419 18.99 18.62 -5.20
N ILE A 420 17.98 17.75 -4.99
CA ILE A 420 17.77 17.08 -3.70
C ILE A 420 18.87 16.02 -3.46
N LYS A 421 19.27 15.26 -4.50
CA LYS A 421 20.45 14.36 -4.42
C LYS A 421 21.71 15.13 -4.02
N ALA A 422 21.96 16.30 -4.65
CA ALA A 422 23.12 17.13 -4.32
C ALA A 422 23.05 17.64 -2.86
N ALA A 423 21.89 18.09 -2.39
CA ALA A 423 21.71 18.51 -1.00
C ALA A 423 21.96 17.34 -0.02
N PHE A 424 21.41 16.15 -0.32
CA PHE A 424 21.66 14.94 0.49
C PHE A 424 23.14 14.57 0.53
N ALA A 425 23.84 14.61 -0.62
CA ALA A 425 25.27 14.36 -0.68
C ALA A 425 26.08 15.37 0.15
N GLN A 426 25.72 16.67 0.12
CA GLN A 426 26.36 17.69 0.95
C GLN A 426 26.16 17.42 2.44
N ARG A 427 24.97 16.95 2.85
CA ARG A 427 24.71 16.55 4.24
C ARG A 427 25.61 15.40 4.67
N VAL A 428 25.66 14.31 3.87
CA VAL A 428 26.57 13.18 4.14
C VAL A 428 28.02 13.66 4.27
N GLN A 429 28.47 14.55 3.39
CA GLN A 429 29.82 15.11 3.44
C GLN A 429 30.08 15.91 4.72
N ALA A 430 29.09 16.62 5.23
CA ALA A 430 29.19 17.46 6.43
C ALA A 430 29.14 16.69 7.76
N LEU A 431 28.75 15.40 7.76
CA LEU A 431 28.70 14.61 9.00
C LEU A 431 30.09 14.49 9.64
N ASP A 432 30.25 15.02 10.84
CA ASP A 432 31.51 15.02 11.58
C ASP A 432 31.83 13.67 12.27
N TRP A 433 30.80 12.88 12.52
CA TRP A 433 30.89 11.60 13.23
C TRP A 433 31.19 10.40 12.32
N MET A 434 31.03 10.55 11.01
CA MET A 434 31.16 9.46 10.05
C MET A 434 32.58 9.35 9.51
N ALA A 435 33.17 8.15 9.54
CA ALA A 435 34.50 7.87 9.02
C ALA A 435 34.61 8.10 7.50
N PRO A 436 35.78 8.49 6.98
CA PRO A 436 35.96 8.74 5.55
C PRO A 436 35.56 7.57 4.64
N SER A 437 35.84 6.33 5.05
CA SER A 437 35.45 5.14 4.27
C SER A 437 33.92 4.95 4.17
N THR A 438 33.21 5.16 5.27
CA THR A 438 31.75 5.08 5.29
C THR A 438 31.13 6.21 4.45
N LYS A 439 31.67 7.46 4.56
CA LYS A 439 31.23 8.58 3.71
C LYS A 439 31.42 8.31 2.23
N GLN A 440 32.59 7.74 1.86
CA GLN A 440 32.88 7.44 0.45
C GLN A 440 31.87 6.49 -0.15
N GLU A 441 31.48 5.42 0.57
CA GLU A 441 30.45 4.49 0.09
C GLU A 441 29.06 5.14 0.05
N ALA A 442 28.71 5.92 1.08
CA ALA A 442 27.44 6.66 1.11
C ALA A 442 27.33 7.64 -0.07
N LEU A 443 28.39 8.43 -0.35
CA LEU A 443 28.42 9.36 -1.48
C LEU A 443 28.32 8.64 -2.83
N LYS A 444 29.05 7.52 -2.98
CA LYS A 444 28.97 6.68 -4.17
C LYS A 444 27.57 6.13 -4.37
N LYS A 445 26.90 5.75 -3.29
CA LYS A 445 25.51 5.26 -3.35
C LYS A 445 24.57 6.34 -3.86
N VAL A 446 24.67 7.59 -3.36
CA VAL A 446 23.88 8.74 -3.87
C VAL A 446 24.20 9.01 -5.35
N GLU A 447 25.47 9.02 -5.73
CA GLU A 447 25.93 9.28 -7.10
C GLU A 447 25.32 8.27 -8.09
N THR A 448 25.31 6.98 -7.71
CA THR A 448 24.91 5.87 -8.59
C THR A 448 23.42 5.53 -8.54
N ILE A 449 22.59 6.25 -7.77
CA ILE A 449 21.13 6.07 -7.79
C ILE A 449 20.61 6.33 -9.21
N VAL A 450 19.89 5.35 -9.77
CA VAL A 450 19.13 5.48 -11.01
C VAL A 450 17.75 6.01 -10.71
N VAL A 451 17.28 7.04 -11.42
CA VAL A 451 15.99 7.66 -11.14
C VAL A 451 15.09 7.62 -12.38
N GLY A 452 13.95 6.95 -12.23
CA GLY A 452 12.87 6.94 -13.19
C GLY A 452 11.82 7.99 -12.83
N VAL A 453 11.44 8.84 -13.81
CA VAL A 453 10.40 9.88 -13.64
C VAL A 453 9.32 9.72 -14.70
N GLY A 454 8.08 9.63 -14.26
CA GLY A 454 6.88 9.57 -15.09
C GLY A 454 6.58 8.17 -15.62
N TYR A 455 7.49 7.59 -16.40
CA TYR A 455 7.27 6.30 -17.07
C TYR A 455 8.59 5.63 -17.50
N PRO A 456 8.58 4.27 -17.72
CA PRO A 456 9.76 3.53 -18.19
C PRO A 456 10.07 3.79 -19.66
N ASP A 457 11.34 3.55 -20.05
CA ASP A 457 11.75 3.63 -21.44
C ASP A 457 11.36 2.40 -22.26
N SER A 458 11.09 1.25 -21.59
CA SER A 458 10.62 0.01 -22.21
C SER A 458 9.33 -0.47 -21.56
N TRP A 459 8.44 -1.08 -22.35
CA TRP A 459 7.13 -1.55 -21.93
C TRP A 459 7.03 -3.07 -22.02
N ARG A 460 6.26 -3.68 -21.12
CA ARG A 460 5.96 -5.12 -21.17
C ARG A 460 5.16 -5.47 -22.42
N ASP A 461 5.45 -6.61 -23.00
CA ASP A 461 4.71 -7.17 -24.13
C ASP A 461 3.58 -8.08 -23.63
N TYR A 462 2.34 -7.71 -23.97
CA TYR A 462 1.15 -8.51 -23.67
C TYR A 462 0.66 -9.34 -24.87
N SER A 463 1.44 -9.46 -25.96
CA SER A 463 1.01 -10.15 -27.19
C SER A 463 0.60 -11.61 -26.95
N SER A 464 1.23 -12.29 -25.98
CA SER A 464 0.92 -13.68 -25.60
C SER A 464 -0.28 -13.80 -24.65
N LEU A 465 -0.79 -12.71 -24.08
CA LEU A 465 -1.92 -12.73 -23.16
C LEU A 465 -3.24 -12.81 -23.93
N THR A 466 -3.96 -13.89 -23.75
CA THR A 466 -5.32 -14.05 -24.26
C THR A 466 -6.33 -13.44 -23.29
N VAL A 467 -7.14 -12.51 -23.76
CA VAL A 467 -8.22 -11.87 -23.01
C VAL A 467 -9.55 -12.15 -23.70
N SER A 468 -10.53 -12.65 -22.95
CA SER A 468 -11.89 -12.92 -23.41
C SER A 468 -12.80 -11.73 -23.12
N PRO A 469 -13.67 -11.31 -24.04
CA PRO A 469 -14.64 -10.25 -23.76
C PRO A 469 -15.79 -10.69 -22.81
N THR A 470 -15.88 -11.97 -22.46
CA THR A 470 -17.03 -12.56 -21.74
C THR A 470 -16.64 -13.42 -20.53
N ASP A 471 -15.36 -13.77 -20.35
CA ASP A 471 -14.89 -14.62 -19.26
C ASP A 471 -13.95 -13.87 -18.32
N ALA A 472 -14.54 -13.20 -17.33
CA ALA A 472 -13.79 -12.43 -16.35
C ALA A 472 -12.89 -13.31 -15.46
N TYR A 473 -13.32 -14.52 -15.12
CA TYR A 473 -12.56 -15.45 -14.29
C TYR A 473 -11.26 -15.87 -14.99
N ALA A 474 -11.39 -16.31 -16.25
CA ALA A 474 -10.21 -16.66 -17.05
C ALA A 474 -9.27 -15.47 -17.27
N ASN A 475 -9.81 -14.27 -17.48
CA ASN A 475 -9.01 -13.06 -17.68
C ASN A 475 -8.12 -12.75 -16.48
N VAL A 476 -8.68 -12.72 -15.26
CA VAL A 476 -7.91 -12.46 -14.02
C VAL A 476 -6.87 -13.55 -13.81
N LYS A 477 -7.24 -14.82 -13.97
CA LYS A 477 -6.34 -15.96 -13.83
C LYS A 477 -5.18 -15.90 -14.85
N ASN A 478 -5.48 -15.64 -16.13
CA ASN A 478 -4.47 -15.59 -17.20
C ASN A 478 -3.52 -14.40 -17.03
N ALA A 479 -4.02 -13.24 -16.61
CA ALA A 479 -3.19 -12.07 -16.33
C ALA A 479 -2.22 -12.35 -15.17
N GLY A 480 -2.69 -12.94 -14.07
CA GLY A 480 -1.83 -13.36 -12.95
C GLY A 480 -0.77 -14.40 -13.36
N LEU A 481 -1.12 -15.33 -14.25
CA LEU A 481 -0.15 -16.28 -14.81
C LEU A 481 0.86 -15.61 -15.76
N ALA A 482 0.45 -14.63 -16.54
CA ALA A 482 1.35 -13.87 -17.41
C ALA A 482 2.37 -13.10 -16.58
N GLU A 483 1.92 -12.42 -15.51
CA GLU A 483 2.82 -11.74 -14.56
C GLU A 483 3.80 -12.74 -13.91
N TYR A 484 3.30 -13.87 -13.41
CA TYR A 484 4.14 -14.90 -12.83
C TYR A 484 5.24 -15.37 -13.81
N ARG A 485 4.88 -15.66 -15.05
CA ARG A 485 5.82 -16.10 -16.10
C ARG A 485 6.85 -15.02 -16.45
N TYR A 486 6.42 -13.75 -16.47
CA TYR A 486 7.33 -12.63 -16.65
C TYR A 486 8.37 -12.61 -15.53
N GLN A 487 7.93 -12.69 -14.28
CA GLN A 487 8.82 -12.65 -13.12
C GLN A 487 9.79 -13.84 -13.09
N ILE A 488 9.32 -15.07 -13.23
CA ILE A 488 10.21 -16.24 -13.22
C ILE A 488 11.14 -16.28 -14.44
N GLY A 489 10.75 -15.64 -15.54
CA GLY A 489 11.56 -15.49 -16.75
C GLY A 489 12.81 -14.60 -16.54
N LYS A 490 12.90 -13.89 -15.41
CA LYS A 490 14.08 -13.10 -15.02
C LYS A 490 15.13 -13.92 -14.29
N ILE A 491 14.78 -15.10 -13.75
CA ILE A 491 15.69 -15.96 -12.97
C ILE A 491 16.95 -16.28 -13.77
N GLY A 492 18.11 -16.12 -13.15
CA GLY A 492 19.42 -16.33 -13.74
C GLY A 492 19.91 -15.22 -14.67
N LYS A 493 19.11 -14.17 -14.90
CA LYS A 493 19.53 -12.99 -15.67
C LYS A 493 20.14 -11.91 -14.78
N PRO A 494 21.00 -11.05 -15.32
CA PRO A 494 21.45 -9.86 -14.62
C PRO A 494 20.27 -8.96 -14.23
N MET A 495 20.45 -8.20 -13.12
CA MET A 495 19.49 -7.18 -12.72
C MET A 495 19.48 -6.02 -13.73
N ASP A 496 18.31 -5.66 -14.19
CA ASP A 496 18.08 -4.39 -14.91
C ASP A 496 17.74 -3.30 -13.88
N ARG A 497 18.65 -2.38 -13.66
CA ARG A 497 18.46 -1.27 -12.72
C ARG A 497 17.50 -0.20 -13.23
N ALA A 498 17.13 -0.22 -14.51
CA ALA A 498 16.16 0.69 -15.12
C ALA A 498 14.76 0.07 -15.17
N GLU A 499 14.59 -1.19 -14.75
CA GLU A 499 13.28 -1.83 -14.66
C GLU A 499 12.38 -1.08 -13.67
N TRP A 500 11.17 -0.75 -14.11
CA TRP A 500 10.17 -0.11 -13.27
C TRP A 500 9.37 -1.14 -12.50
N TRP A 501 9.21 -0.89 -11.21
CA TRP A 501 8.41 -1.71 -10.31
C TRP A 501 6.94 -1.30 -10.30
N MET A 502 6.67 0.00 -10.42
CA MET A 502 5.33 0.57 -10.36
C MET A 502 4.88 1.07 -11.74
N PRO A 503 3.60 0.84 -12.13
CA PRO A 503 3.10 1.38 -13.38
C PRO A 503 2.89 2.91 -13.29
N PRO A 504 2.99 3.63 -14.41
CA PRO A 504 2.88 5.09 -14.44
C PRO A 504 1.57 5.67 -13.89
N GLN A 505 0.49 4.91 -13.96
CA GLN A 505 -0.83 5.30 -13.43
C GLN A 505 -1.02 4.97 -11.94
N LEU A 506 0.00 4.56 -11.21
CA LEU A 506 -0.08 4.36 -9.76
C LEU A 506 0.28 5.66 -9.02
N VAL A 507 -0.57 6.08 -8.09
CA VAL A 507 -0.27 7.21 -7.20
C VAL A 507 0.62 6.72 -6.07
N ASN A 508 1.90 6.66 -6.30
CA ASN A 508 2.92 6.29 -5.33
C ASN A 508 4.32 6.70 -5.83
N ALA A 509 5.34 6.49 -4.99
CA ALA A 509 6.76 6.54 -5.32
C ALA A 509 7.45 5.37 -4.63
N VAL A 510 8.66 5.00 -5.06
CA VAL A 510 9.38 3.86 -4.46
C VAL A 510 10.89 3.99 -4.57
N ASN A 511 11.57 3.57 -3.51
CA ASN A 511 12.99 3.22 -3.51
C ASN A 511 13.14 1.70 -3.68
N LEU A 512 14.07 1.31 -4.55
CA LEU A 512 14.37 -0.08 -4.88
C LEU A 512 15.80 -0.40 -4.40
N PRO A 513 16.00 -0.85 -3.15
CA PRO A 513 17.33 -0.92 -2.54
C PRO A 513 18.28 -1.89 -3.25
N VAL A 514 17.78 -3.03 -3.75
CA VAL A 514 18.61 -3.98 -4.51
C VAL A 514 19.00 -3.50 -5.92
N GLN A 515 18.24 -2.54 -6.45
CA GLN A 515 18.56 -1.88 -7.72
C GLN A 515 19.36 -0.58 -7.52
N ASN A 516 19.39 -0.04 -6.31
CA ASN A 516 19.79 1.33 -6.01
C ASN A 516 19.14 2.30 -7.00
N SER A 517 17.82 2.25 -7.09
CA SER A 517 17.02 3.05 -8.01
C SER A 517 15.73 3.56 -7.36
N LEU A 518 15.15 4.61 -7.96
CA LEU A 518 13.91 5.26 -7.53
C LEU A 518 12.94 5.33 -8.71
N ASN A 519 11.63 5.18 -8.45
CA ASN A 519 10.60 5.46 -9.45
C ASN A 519 9.58 6.45 -8.90
N PHE A 520 9.27 7.48 -9.72
CA PHE A 520 8.21 8.47 -9.47
C PHE A 520 7.18 8.38 -10.60
N PRO A 521 6.13 7.54 -10.48
CA PRO A 521 5.08 7.39 -11.48
C PRO A 521 4.38 8.70 -11.83
N ALA A 522 3.90 8.82 -13.08
CA ALA A 522 3.24 10.03 -13.56
C ALA A 522 2.02 10.44 -12.72
N ALA A 523 1.29 9.47 -12.16
CA ALA A 523 0.04 9.73 -11.46
C ALA A 523 0.22 10.43 -10.09
N ILE A 524 1.40 10.34 -9.44
CA ILE A 524 1.67 11.12 -8.20
C ILE A 524 2.07 12.56 -8.53
N LEU A 525 2.50 12.84 -9.75
CA LEU A 525 2.99 14.16 -10.19
C LEU A 525 1.84 15.10 -10.55
N VAL A 526 0.86 15.17 -9.67
CA VAL A 526 -0.34 16.04 -9.70
C VAL A 526 -0.60 16.61 -8.31
N ARG A 527 -1.51 17.57 -8.18
CA ARG A 527 -1.94 18.07 -6.86
C ARG A 527 -2.51 16.93 -5.98
N PRO A 528 -2.24 16.95 -4.68
CA PRO A 528 -1.58 18.00 -3.87
C PRO A 528 -0.04 17.88 -3.81
N PHE A 529 0.57 16.96 -4.58
CA PHE A 529 2.02 16.74 -4.54
C PHE A 529 2.80 17.67 -5.46
N PHE A 530 2.32 17.88 -6.69
CA PHE A 530 3.01 18.68 -7.69
C PHE A 530 2.06 19.56 -8.50
N ASP A 531 2.48 20.79 -8.76
CA ASP A 531 1.85 21.71 -9.72
C ASP A 531 2.91 22.58 -10.38
N PRO A 532 3.16 22.44 -11.70
CA PRO A 532 4.19 23.21 -12.40
C PRO A 532 3.90 24.73 -12.40
N LYS A 533 2.70 25.17 -12.01
CA LYS A 533 2.31 26.56 -11.91
C LYS A 533 2.42 27.14 -10.50
N ALA A 534 2.67 26.29 -9.50
CA ALA A 534 2.79 26.72 -8.12
C ALA A 534 4.19 27.30 -7.83
N ASP A 535 4.28 27.99 -6.69
CA ASP A 535 5.55 28.49 -6.15
C ASP A 535 6.53 27.33 -5.85
N ALA A 536 7.83 27.59 -6.01
CA ALA A 536 8.86 26.58 -5.76
C ALA A 536 8.81 26.04 -4.33
N ALA A 537 8.49 26.88 -3.32
CA ALA A 537 8.35 26.44 -1.93
C ALA A 537 7.28 25.34 -1.80
N PHE A 538 6.16 25.47 -2.50
CA PHE A 538 5.11 24.44 -2.55
C PHE A 538 5.64 23.12 -3.13
N ASN A 539 6.23 23.17 -4.32
CA ASN A 539 6.70 21.96 -5.00
C ASN A 539 7.82 21.25 -4.23
N TYR A 540 8.78 22.02 -3.66
CA TYR A 540 9.81 21.41 -2.82
C TYR A 540 9.29 20.89 -1.48
N GLY A 541 8.27 21.52 -0.89
CA GLY A 541 7.65 21.05 0.35
C GLY A 541 6.83 19.78 0.14
N ALA A 542 6.07 19.71 -0.94
CA ALA A 542 5.20 18.57 -1.26
C ALA A 542 5.98 17.46 -2.00
N ILE A 543 6.08 17.51 -3.34
CA ILE A 543 6.75 16.43 -4.10
C ILE A 543 8.26 16.37 -3.78
N GLY A 544 8.92 17.50 -3.47
CA GLY A 544 10.31 17.50 -3.03
C GLY A 544 10.51 16.74 -1.72
N GLY A 545 9.55 16.85 -0.79
CA GLY A 545 9.51 16.03 0.43
C GLY A 545 9.44 14.54 0.12
N VAL A 546 8.61 14.13 -0.86
CA VAL A 546 8.53 12.72 -1.33
C VAL A 546 9.84 12.30 -2.02
N ILE A 547 10.41 13.13 -2.89
CA ILE A 547 11.69 12.83 -3.55
C ILE A 547 12.81 12.62 -2.53
N GLY A 548 12.90 13.50 -1.55
CA GLY A 548 13.87 13.39 -0.47
C GLY A 548 13.65 12.12 0.37
N HIS A 549 12.40 11.78 0.65
CA HIS A 549 11.99 10.56 1.34
C HIS A 549 12.48 9.31 0.59
N GLU A 550 12.23 9.19 -0.71
CA GLU A 550 12.69 8.05 -1.51
C GLU A 550 14.22 7.96 -1.59
N ILE A 551 14.91 9.09 -1.74
CA ILE A 551 16.39 9.09 -1.67
C ILE A 551 16.86 8.57 -0.32
N SER A 552 16.20 8.99 0.76
CA SER A 552 16.58 8.64 2.13
C SER A 552 16.33 7.18 2.47
N HIS A 553 15.40 6.49 1.80
CA HIS A 553 15.23 5.05 1.93
C HIS A 553 16.47 4.24 1.54
N SER A 554 17.34 4.77 0.68
CA SER A 554 18.66 4.17 0.45
C SER A 554 19.53 4.16 1.71
N PHE A 555 19.16 4.90 2.76
CA PHE A 555 19.94 5.18 3.96
C PHE A 555 19.13 5.03 5.27
N ASP A 556 17.93 4.49 5.22
CA ASP A 556 17.15 4.12 6.41
C ASP A 556 17.74 2.86 7.09
N ASN A 557 17.09 2.33 8.13
CA ASN A 557 17.59 1.15 8.85
C ASN A 557 17.71 -0.11 7.99
N ASN A 558 16.99 -0.20 6.89
CA ASN A 558 17.06 -1.31 5.93
C ASN A 558 17.96 -0.96 4.74
N GLY A 559 17.74 0.18 4.10
CA GLY A 559 18.53 0.62 2.95
C GLY A 559 20.02 0.81 3.26
N ALA A 560 20.35 1.21 4.50
CA ALA A 560 21.72 1.33 4.98
C ALA A 560 22.50 0.00 5.00
N LEU A 561 21.81 -1.14 4.90
CA LEU A 561 22.43 -2.45 4.80
C LEU A 561 22.92 -2.78 3.38
N PHE A 562 22.46 -2.05 2.37
CA PHE A 562 22.82 -2.24 0.96
C PHE A 562 23.91 -1.25 0.54
N ASP A 563 24.88 -1.73 -0.23
CA ASP A 563 25.91 -0.89 -0.83
C ASP A 563 25.47 -0.23 -2.14
N SER A 564 26.36 0.53 -2.78
CA SER A 564 26.10 1.23 -4.04
C SER A 564 25.78 0.32 -5.24
N THR A 565 25.98 -1.00 -5.11
CA THR A 565 25.64 -2.01 -6.12
C THR A 565 24.32 -2.73 -5.85
N GLY A 566 23.66 -2.39 -4.72
CA GLY A 566 22.46 -3.08 -4.26
C GLY A 566 22.71 -4.42 -3.57
N ALA A 567 23.97 -4.70 -3.18
CA ALA A 567 24.31 -5.89 -2.42
C ALA A 567 24.14 -5.67 -0.91
N LEU A 568 23.52 -6.62 -0.22
CA LEU A 568 23.48 -6.64 1.24
C LEU A 568 24.90 -6.91 1.77
N ARG A 569 25.58 -5.85 2.17
CA ARG A 569 26.97 -5.87 2.60
C ARG A 569 27.20 -4.85 3.71
N ASN A 570 27.90 -5.24 4.76
CA ASN A 570 28.35 -4.27 5.75
C ASN A 570 29.47 -3.37 5.18
N TRP A 571 29.15 -2.12 4.94
CA TRP A 571 30.06 -1.07 4.46
C TRP A 571 30.38 -0.01 5.53
N TRP A 572 29.84 -0.20 6.74
CA TRP A 572 29.99 0.68 7.89
C TRP A 572 31.23 0.34 8.71
N THR A 573 31.82 1.35 9.34
CA THR A 573 32.64 1.07 10.51
C THR A 573 31.71 0.71 11.69
N PRO A 574 32.17 -0.11 12.66
CA PRO A 574 31.35 -0.46 13.83
C PRO A 574 30.88 0.77 14.62
N ALA A 575 31.74 1.81 14.73
CA ALA A 575 31.41 3.03 15.45
C ALA A 575 30.34 3.86 14.76
N ASP A 576 30.43 4.00 13.43
CA ASP A 576 29.45 4.74 12.63
C ASP A 576 28.08 4.04 12.67
N PHE A 577 28.06 2.71 12.51
CA PHE A 577 26.82 1.94 12.57
C PHE A 577 26.15 2.03 13.94
N ALA A 578 26.92 1.92 15.03
CA ALA A 578 26.39 2.10 16.38
C ALA A 578 25.82 3.51 16.62
N ARG A 579 26.46 4.54 16.05
CA ARG A 579 25.93 5.92 16.10
C ARG A 579 24.62 6.06 15.32
N PHE A 580 24.56 5.52 14.11
CA PHE A 580 23.35 5.48 13.30
C PHE A 580 22.19 4.77 14.02
N GLN A 581 22.45 3.55 14.56
CA GLN A 581 21.46 2.79 15.32
C GLN A 581 20.92 3.58 16.53
N LYS A 582 21.82 4.27 17.28
CA LYS A 582 21.41 5.11 18.41
C LYS A 582 20.45 6.22 17.99
N SER A 583 20.67 6.87 16.84
CA SER A 583 19.78 7.90 16.31
C SER A 583 18.42 7.28 15.91
N GLY A 584 18.45 6.09 15.26
CA GLY A 584 17.23 5.34 14.94
C GLY A 584 16.42 4.96 16.19
N ASP A 585 17.09 4.46 17.26
CA ASP A 585 16.42 4.12 18.52
C ASP A 585 15.76 5.34 19.17
N ALA A 586 16.41 6.51 19.11
CA ALA A 586 15.84 7.75 19.62
C ALA A 586 14.59 8.16 18.83
N LEU A 587 14.60 8.00 17.48
CA LEU A 587 13.46 8.28 16.63
C LEU A 587 12.31 7.30 16.87
N ALA A 588 12.60 5.99 16.96
CA ALA A 588 11.61 4.97 17.28
C ALA A 588 10.91 5.30 18.60
N LYS A 589 11.67 5.63 19.66
CA LYS A 589 11.11 6.04 20.95
C LYS A 589 10.25 7.29 20.87
N GLN A 590 10.60 8.25 20.01
CA GLN A 590 9.77 9.45 19.78
C GLN A 590 8.40 9.06 19.22
N TYR A 591 8.35 8.16 18.23
CA TYR A 591 7.11 7.70 17.62
C TYR A 591 6.31 6.74 18.53
N ASP A 592 6.94 5.91 19.37
CA ASP A 592 6.27 5.10 20.40
C ASP A 592 5.44 5.96 21.37
N SER A 593 5.77 7.24 21.52
CA SER A 593 5.02 8.17 22.38
C SER A 593 3.69 8.63 21.80
N TYR A 594 3.43 8.41 20.53
CA TYR A 594 2.17 8.79 19.88
C TYR A 594 1.11 7.73 20.10
N GLU A 595 -0.07 8.17 20.56
CA GLU A 595 -1.20 7.33 20.97
C GLU A 595 -2.45 7.69 20.16
N PRO A 596 -2.66 7.05 18.98
CA PRO A 596 -3.84 7.31 18.13
C PRO A 596 -5.17 6.94 18.80
N PHE A 597 -5.19 5.91 19.64
CA PHE A 597 -6.34 5.50 20.44
C PHE A 597 -5.91 5.20 21.86
N PRO A 598 -6.77 5.32 22.86
CA PRO A 598 -6.43 5.00 24.24
C PRO A 598 -5.82 3.59 24.38
N GLY A 599 -4.57 3.52 24.84
CA GLY A 599 -3.81 2.28 25.00
C GLY A 599 -3.24 1.67 23.70
N LEU A 600 -3.46 2.28 22.54
CA LEU A 600 -2.87 1.85 21.27
C LEU A 600 -1.86 2.88 20.78
N HIS A 601 -0.60 2.52 20.82
CA HIS A 601 0.52 3.37 20.37
C HIS A 601 1.01 3.03 18.98
N ILE A 602 1.68 3.99 18.33
CA ILE A 602 2.47 3.72 17.13
C ILE A 602 3.62 2.78 17.53
N ASN A 603 3.89 1.77 16.72
CA ASN A 603 5.08 0.94 16.87
C ASN A 603 6.26 1.63 16.16
N GLY A 604 7.05 2.40 16.92
CA GLY A 604 8.16 3.17 16.37
C GLY A 604 9.27 2.32 15.76
N LYS A 605 9.38 1.05 16.14
CA LYS A 605 10.32 0.12 15.50
C LYS A 605 9.81 -0.39 14.16
N LEU A 606 8.52 -0.70 14.06
CA LEU A 606 7.89 -1.08 12.79
C LEU A 606 7.96 0.07 11.78
N THR A 607 7.73 1.31 12.23
CA THR A 607 7.69 2.49 11.36
C THR A 607 9.04 3.21 11.24
N LEU A 608 10.15 2.61 11.71
CA LEU A 608 11.45 3.30 11.82
C LEU A 608 12.00 3.73 10.47
N GLY A 609 11.98 2.87 9.46
CA GLY A 609 12.50 3.15 8.13
C GLY A 609 11.81 4.37 7.51
N GLU A 610 10.48 4.36 7.56
CA GLU A 610 9.64 5.43 7.06
C GLU A 610 9.89 6.76 7.77
N ASN A 611 10.02 6.70 9.10
CA ASN A 611 10.27 7.89 9.90
C ASN A 611 11.68 8.46 9.69
N ILE A 612 12.70 7.62 9.46
CA ILE A 612 14.05 8.06 9.07
C ILE A 612 13.99 8.73 7.69
N ALA A 613 13.30 8.11 6.73
CA ALA A 613 13.15 8.64 5.38
C ALA A 613 12.44 10.01 5.38
N ASP A 614 11.40 10.17 6.19
CA ASP A 614 10.74 11.47 6.35
C ASP A 614 11.66 12.55 6.93
N VAL A 615 12.39 12.26 8.02
CA VAL A 615 13.26 13.26 8.68
C VAL A 615 14.40 13.69 7.77
N ALA A 616 15.14 12.73 7.20
CA ALA A 616 16.30 13.02 6.36
C ALA A 616 15.87 13.61 5.01
N GLY A 617 14.78 13.08 4.44
CA GLY A 617 14.23 13.54 3.16
C GLY A 617 13.69 14.95 3.19
N LEU A 618 12.90 15.29 4.22
CA LEU A 618 12.36 16.64 4.38
C LEU A 618 13.48 17.67 4.57
N GLN A 619 14.52 17.32 5.33
CA GLN A 619 15.67 18.21 5.53
C GLN A 619 16.42 18.43 4.22
N ALA A 620 16.70 17.37 3.44
CA ALA A 620 17.38 17.49 2.16
C ALA A 620 16.55 18.30 1.14
N ALA A 621 15.23 18.10 1.10
CA ALA A 621 14.32 18.86 0.26
C ALA A 621 14.30 20.35 0.63
N TYR A 622 14.33 20.67 1.94
CA TYR A 622 14.41 22.05 2.42
C TYR A 622 15.71 22.72 2.01
N GLU A 623 16.85 22.04 2.16
CA GLU A 623 18.17 22.57 1.76
C GLU A 623 18.26 22.78 0.25
N ALA A 624 17.70 21.85 -0.55
CA ALA A 624 17.60 21.99 -1.99
C ALA A 624 16.70 23.18 -2.39
N TYR A 625 15.59 23.38 -1.68
CA TYR A 625 14.73 24.55 -1.84
C TYR A 625 15.50 25.84 -1.58
N ARG A 626 16.17 25.96 -0.43
CA ARG A 626 16.97 27.16 -0.09
C ARG A 626 18.11 27.41 -1.09
N ALA A 627 18.77 26.36 -1.55
CA ALA A 627 19.81 26.46 -2.58
C ALA A 627 19.24 26.97 -3.92
N SER A 628 18.02 26.58 -4.28
CA SER A 628 17.35 27.02 -5.51
C SER A 628 17.08 28.53 -5.56
N LEU A 629 17.02 29.19 -4.40
CA LEU A 629 16.85 30.64 -4.28
C LEU A 629 18.12 31.44 -4.57
N ASN A 630 19.27 30.78 -4.74
CA ASN A 630 20.56 31.41 -5.04
C ASN A 630 20.91 32.54 -4.06
N GLY A 631 20.70 32.31 -2.76
CA GLY A 631 20.99 33.27 -1.69
C GLY A 631 19.99 34.43 -1.55
N LYS A 632 18.90 34.43 -2.31
CA LYS A 632 17.82 35.40 -2.18
C LYS A 632 16.74 34.90 -1.23
N GLU A 633 15.97 35.80 -0.65
CA GLU A 633 14.75 35.43 0.06
C GLU A 633 13.60 35.26 -0.92
N ALA A 634 12.76 34.24 -0.68
CA ALA A 634 11.52 34.07 -1.44
C ALA A 634 10.51 35.19 -1.09
N PRO A 635 9.68 35.63 -2.05
CA PRO A 635 8.66 36.61 -1.78
C PRO A 635 7.64 36.10 -0.73
N VAL A 636 7.04 36.99 0.03
CA VAL A 636 5.86 36.65 0.85
C VAL A 636 4.66 36.55 -0.09
N ILE A 637 3.99 35.40 -0.10
CA ILE A 637 2.80 35.12 -0.91
C ILE A 637 1.70 34.63 0.03
N ASP A 638 0.48 35.12 -0.14
CA ASP A 638 -0.69 34.79 0.72
C ASP A 638 -0.45 35.01 2.22
N GLY A 639 0.48 35.92 2.56
CA GLY A 639 0.86 36.24 3.94
C GLY A 639 1.88 35.24 4.55
N PHE A 640 2.45 34.33 3.79
CA PHE A 640 3.45 33.36 4.24
C PHE A 640 4.81 33.58 3.59
N THR A 641 5.87 33.43 4.39
CA THR A 641 7.24 33.37 3.87
C THR A 641 7.44 32.10 3.04
N GLY A 642 8.52 32.01 2.25
CA GLY A 642 8.83 30.81 1.50
C GLY A 642 9.01 29.58 2.39
N ASP A 643 9.70 29.74 3.52
CA ASP A 643 9.92 28.64 4.47
C ASP A 643 8.61 28.16 5.10
N GLN A 644 7.71 29.09 5.44
CA GLN A 644 6.38 28.72 5.94
C GLN A 644 5.58 27.93 4.88
N ARG A 645 5.59 28.38 3.61
CA ARG A 645 4.90 27.69 2.53
C ARG A 645 5.46 26.29 2.30
N PHE A 646 6.78 26.13 2.38
CA PHE A 646 7.43 24.82 2.26
C PHE A 646 6.87 23.82 3.30
N PHE A 647 6.89 24.18 4.58
CA PHE A 647 6.42 23.27 5.63
C PHE A 647 4.89 23.07 5.61
N ILE A 648 4.11 24.10 5.26
CA ILE A 648 2.65 23.96 5.10
C ILE A 648 2.35 22.98 3.96
N ALA A 649 3.01 23.12 2.80
CA ALA A 649 2.82 22.22 1.66
C ALA A 649 3.16 20.77 2.02
N TYR A 650 4.25 20.54 2.76
CA TYR A 650 4.58 19.21 3.30
C TYR A 650 3.46 18.65 4.18
N ALA A 651 2.97 19.42 5.15
CA ALA A 651 1.90 18.97 6.03
C ALA A 651 0.58 18.73 5.28
N GLN A 652 0.27 19.54 4.26
CA GLN A 652 -0.94 19.39 3.44
C GLN A 652 -0.87 18.15 2.53
N SER A 653 0.30 17.78 2.02
CA SER A 653 0.45 16.54 1.25
C SER A 653 0.14 15.28 2.09
N TRP A 654 0.33 15.34 3.40
CA TRP A 654 -0.01 14.27 4.37
C TRP A 654 -1.42 14.39 4.97
N ALA A 655 -2.28 15.30 4.48
CA ALA A 655 -3.68 15.35 4.89
C ALA A 655 -4.30 13.96 4.77
N THR A 656 -4.86 13.44 5.86
CA THR A 656 -5.43 12.09 5.92
C THR A 656 -6.53 12.01 6.98
N LYS A 657 -7.66 11.43 6.62
CA LYS A 657 -8.76 11.07 7.51
C LYS A 657 -9.13 9.61 7.25
N MET A 658 -9.15 8.78 8.28
CA MET A 658 -9.37 7.34 8.19
C MET A 658 -10.51 6.91 9.11
N ARG A 659 -11.21 5.82 8.74
CA ARG A 659 -12.11 5.12 9.66
C ARG A 659 -11.31 4.38 10.72
N ASP A 660 -11.88 4.23 11.90
CA ASP A 660 -11.17 3.64 13.05
C ASP A 660 -10.68 2.22 12.76
N GLU A 661 -11.48 1.40 12.08
CA GLU A 661 -11.13 0.04 11.69
C GLU A 661 -9.88 0.02 10.78
N ALA A 662 -9.89 0.88 9.77
CA ALA A 662 -8.76 1.01 8.84
C ALA A 662 -7.50 1.55 9.53
N LEU A 663 -7.65 2.52 10.45
CA LEU A 663 -6.51 3.07 11.19
C LEU A 663 -5.92 2.04 12.15
N LYS A 664 -6.74 1.26 12.86
CA LYS A 664 -6.28 0.16 13.71
C LYS A 664 -5.54 -0.91 12.91
N ALA A 665 -6.10 -1.32 11.76
CA ALA A 665 -5.45 -2.27 10.86
C ALA A 665 -4.10 -1.74 10.37
N ARG A 666 -4.04 -0.47 9.97
CA ARG A 666 -2.81 0.20 9.53
C ARG A 666 -1.73 0.19 10.62
N ILE A 667 -2.07 0.58 11.86
CA ILE A 667 -1.12 0.59 12.99
C ILE A 667 -0.53 -0.80 13.25
N ALA A 668 -1.32 -1.85 13.03
CA ALA A 668 -0.90 -3.23 13.27
C ALA A 668 -0.01 -3.80 12.16
N THR A 669 -0.16 -3.35 10.90
CA THR A 669 0.40 -4.04 9.73
C THR A 669 1.25 -3.18 8.80
N ASP A 670 1.14 -1.85 8.84
CA ASP A 670 1.79 -0.93 7.91
C ASP A 670 3.08 -0.35 8.52
N GLY A 671 4.17 -0.36 7.77
CA GLY A 671 5.44 0.27 8.14
C GLY A 671 5.38 1.81 8.17
N HIS A 672 4.33 2.42 7.62
CA HIS A 672 4.17 3.87 7.59
C HIS A 672 3.39 4.39 8.79
N SER A 673 3.89 5.41 9.46
CA SER A 673 3.13 6.17 10.43
C SER A 673 1.90 6.84 9.77
N PRO A 674 0.75 6.99 10.47
CA PRO A 674 -0.39 7.75 9.94
C PRO A 674 -0.01 9.19 9.57
N GLY A 675 -0.67 9.77 8.54
CA GLY A 675 -0.29 11.04 7.93
C GLY A 675 -0.16 12.21 8.90
N ASN A 676 -1.01 12.28 9.93
CA ASN A 676 -0.90 13.31 10.98
C ASN A 676 0.43 13.22 11.75
N TYR A 677 0.96 12.01 12.00
CA TYR A 677 2.25 11.82 12.66
C TYR A 677 3.42 12.00 11.68
N ARG A 678 3.24 11.70 10.38
CA ARG A 678 4.23 12.05 9.35
C ARG A 678 4.42 13.56 9.24
N ALA A 679 3.35 14.34 9.30
CA ALA A 679 3.44 15.81 9.35
C ALA A 679 4.24 16.33 10.56
N LEU A 680 4.28 15.58 11.68
CA LEU A 680 5.05 15.94 12.87
C LEU A 680 6.56 15.70 12.76
N THR A 681 7.04 15.15 11.65
CA THR A 681 8.47 15.09 11.30
C THR A 681 9.17 16.45 11.43
N VAL A 682 8.44 17.54 11.18
CA VAL A 682 8.92 18.92 11.34
C VAL A 682 9.51 19.21 12.72
N ARG A 683 9.12 18.47 13.77
CA ARG A 683 9.68 18.60 15.13
C ARG A 683 11.19 18.32 15.21
N ASN A 684 11.74 17.62 14.20
CA ASN A 684 13.16 17.32 14.10
C ASN A 684 13.92 18.29 13.18
N ILE A 685 13.22 19.29 12.57
CA ILE A 685 13.78 20.22 11.57
C ILE A 685 13.95 21.60 12.17
N ASP A 686 15.18 22.05 12.39
CA ASP A 686 15.50 23.32 13.05
C ASP A 686 14.84 24.53 12.34
N ALA A 687 14.81 24.53 11.01
CA ALA A 687 14.23 25.59 10.21
C ALA A 687 12.71 25.80 10.47
N TRP A 688 11.98 24.73 10.81
CA TRP A 688 10.56 24.84 11.15
C TRP A 688 10.33 25.68 12.42
N TYR A 689 11.19 25.54 13.43
CA TYR A 689 11.13 26.34 14.65
C TYR A 689 11.30 27.83 14.35
N THR A 690 12.23 28.15 13.46
CA THR A 690 12.47 29.54 13.02
C THR A 690 11.31 30.08 12.21
N ALA A 691 10.80 29.29 11.24
CA ALA A 691 9.73 29.70 10.33
C ALA A 691 8.42 30.05 11.08
N PHE A 692 8.11 29.31 12.15
CA PHE A 692 6.86 29.44 12.91
C PHE A 692 7.05 30.00 14.33
N ASN A 693 8.25 30.45 14.68
CA ASN A 693 8.58 30.98 16.02
C ASN A 693 8.18 30.02 17.15
N VAL A 694 8.42 28.73 16.95
CA VAL A 694 8.13 27.68 17.93
C VAL A 694 9.18 27.73 19.06
N LYS A 695 8.73 27.75 20.30
CA LYS A 695 9.58 28.00 21.46
C LYS A 695 9.19 27.13 22.67
N PRO A 696 10.04 27.07 23.70
CA PRO A 696 9.71 26.38 24.95
C PRO A 696 8.35 26.80 25.49
N GLY A 697 7.51 25.80 25.81
CA GLY A 697 6.13 25.98 26.25
C GLY A 697 5.08 25.64 25.16
N ASP A 698 5.44 25.63 23.88
CA ASP A 698 4.58 25.09 22.82
C ASP A 698 4.58 23.55 22.90
N LYS A 699 3.44 22.92 22.61
CA LYS A 699 3.25 21.46 22.80
C LYS A 699 4.17 20.60 21.95
N LEU A 700 4.50 21.05 20.73
CA LEU A 700 5.35 20.32 19.80
C LEU A 700 6.85 20.66 19.95
N TYR A 701 7.19 21.57 20.88
CA TYR A 701 8.57 21.96 21.09
C TYR A 701 9.43 20.76 21.56
N LEU A 702 10.60 20.63 20.95
CA LEU A 702 11.69 19.78 21.41
C LEU A 702 12.93 20.63 21.63
N ASP A 703 13.64 20.38 22.72
CA ASP A 703 14.96 20.98 22.90
C ASP A 703 15.89 20.58 21.74
N PRO A 704 16.79 21.45 21.28
CA PRO A 704 17.70 21.12 20.17
C PRO A 704 18.46 19.79 20.32
N LYS A 705 18.80 19.40 21.55
CA LYS A 705 19.47 18.11 21.87
C LYS A 705 18.56 16.89 21.66
N ASP A 706 17.22 17.07 21.72
CA ASP A 706 16.22 16.00 21.63
C ASP A 706 15.65 15.89 20.21
N ARG A 707 16.02 16.82 19.29
CA ARG A 707 15.69 16.72 17.86
C ARG A 707 16.56 15.67 17.22
N VAL A 708 15.93 14.63 16.69
CA VAL A 708 16.67 13.51 16.09
C VAL A 708 17.21 13.91 14.73
N LYS A 709 18.51 13.80 14.56
CA LYS A 709 19.25 13.98 13.30
C LYS A 709 19.92 12.65 12.96
N VAL A 710 19.44 12.00 11.91
CA VAL A 710 19.98 10.69 11.49
C VAL A 710 21.10 10.90 10.48
N TRP A 711 20.88 11.77 9.49
CA TRP A 711 21.82 12.11 8.40
C TRP A 711 22.09 13.62 8.32
#